data_89b5d63502d6acc2b2273f2dbda5dfd9
#
_entry.id   89b5d63502d6acc2b2273f2dbda5dfd9
#
_cell.length_a   1.000
_cell.length_b   1.000
_cell.length_c   1.000
_cell.angle_alpha   90.00
_cell.angle_beta   90.00
_cell.angle_gamma   90.00
#
_symmetry.space_group_name_H-M   'P 1'
#
loop_
_entity.id
_entity.type
_entity.pdbx_description
1 polymer ?
#
loop_
_entity_poly.entity_id
_entity_poly.type
_entity_poly.pdbx_seq_one_letter_code
_entity_poly.pdbx_strand_id
1 'polypeptide(L)'
;MKFKILLSGAFLLLSVMTADAVPAKPVKKTVRQADGTTIELTLRGDEHFMYYTDAEGTPYLLHADGKLERKTRQEISETWTARRAERLSVVNFVNQNKARSKVGKPNNATTGKHRGLVILVDFPDFPFASQNPQEDFDRFFNEKGYNENGNSGSVKDYFLKQSYGQLEIDFDVVGPYTTVGKLSYYGGRTDDKNDANPAKMVTEAIDAAAADVNYANYDWDDDGVVDQIFLICAGYSEAEGADPKFIWPHEWALAGQGIERNYNGKVLNTYGVSVELRGNENSNPQKVMAGIGTPCHEFSHCLGLPDFYDTSGSNFGMNAWDVMDFGSYNDDSNTPAGYTSYERMFAGWMSPTELKEMTRIEGMKPLEESKEAYILYNDNDKNEFYLLENRQLVGFDAGLYGHGLLVLHVYYDEVIWAQNKVNISTSLQRMTIIPADGALLASASSLAGDPFPGTSHNDLLNNYTNPAATLYVSNSDGIKLMSKPIDNIRESKEGLISFVVCRPELGIPEPGEGTAQEGKNEFSVTWPAVSGAIGYELELTEIGKAADNPEEALEREFSFDQMKSKTVGLTDISTKMPDYGMSGWRGEKLYTSPNKLRIGTSTTTGYLRSPTWNVPQSSEMTIVMGAKPYKDGTPVNGQLKIAFGNKGESASYETLSFQLTEEGMLIFHVTVRKDLYWIEIRPETCMYLNYLAIYDGTWTEEQLGIASQGASRQMTPKKATVVTNYTTDTNSFTFKDLNTQSRFFYRVRTCGEENTYSQWSEEKSFSFSGNTTEGDANGDGNINAADVVFVVEAIGKDYETHMDADVNRDMKIDISDVLYIIARIQK
;
A
#
# COMPACT_ATOMS: atom_id res chain seq x y z
N MET A 1 -52.78 14.73 40.39
CA MET A 1 -52.24 13.38 40.10
C MET A 1 -52.02 13.31 38.62
N LYS A 2 -50.77 13.53 38.17
CA LYS A 2 -50.40 13.45 36.73
C LYS A 2 -49.48 12.24 36.58
N PHE A 3 -50.00 11.23 35.91
CA PHE A 3 -49.21 10.07 35.50
C PHE A 3 -48.25 10.47 34.42
N LYS A 4 -46.96 10.37 34.65
CA LYS A 4 -45.92 10.40 33.60
C LYS A 4 -45.73 8.96 33.13
N ILE A 5 -46.09 8.69 31.89
CA ILE A 5 -45.72 7.49 31.18
C ILE A 5 -44.30 7.67 30.70
N LEU A 6 -43.34 6.95 31.30
CA LEU A 6 -41.99 6.77 30.74
C LEU A 6 -42.11 5.74 29.59
N LEU A 7 -41.96 6.19 28.37
CA LEU A 7 -41.63 5.31 27.26
C LEU A 7 -40.14 4.99 27.37
N SER A 8 -39.84 3.79 27.86
CA SER A 8 -38.53 3.17 27.69
C SER A 8 -38.45 2.67 26.25
N GLY A 9 -37.81 3.42 25.37
CA GLY A 9 -37.41 2.95 24.06
C GLY A 9 -36.31 1.92 24.22
N ALA A 10 -36.68 0.66 24.18
CA ALA A 10 -35.70 -0.42 23.93
C ALA A 10 -35.27 -0.31 22.45
N PHE A 11 -34.07 0.22 22.21
CA PHE A 11 -33.39 0.01 20.93
C PHE A 11 -33.03 -1.48 20.84
N LEU A 12 -33.82 -2.25 20.13
CA LEU A 12 -33.41 -3.56 19.64
C LEU A 12 -32.29 -3.35 18.62
N LEU A 13 -31.06 -3.61 19.02
CA LEU A 13 -29.95 -3.82 18.08
C LEU A 13 -30.23 -5.15 17.34
N LEU A 14 -30.75 -5.06 16.14
CA LEU A 14 -30.81 -6.19 15.23
C LEU A 14 -29.38 -6.47 14.73
N SER A 15 -28.79 -7.57 15.18
CA SER A 15 -27.59 -8.11 14.52
C SER A 15 -28.02 -8.69 13.18
N VAL A 16 -27.45 -8.16 12.11
CA VAL A 16 -27.67 -8.61 10.74
C VAL A 16 -26.57 -9.62 10.40
N MET A 17 -26.93 -10.86 10.08
CA MET A 17 -25.98 -11.76 9.43
C MET A 17 -25.94 -11.49 7.93
N THR A 18 -24.75 -11.51 7.38
CA THR A 18 -24.47 -11.35 5.95
C THR A 18 -24.19 -12.71 5.34
N ALA A 19 -24.50 -12.90 4.10
CA ALA A 19 -23.91 -13.96 3.29
C ALA A 19 -22.48 -13.53 3.00
N ASP A 20 -21.58 -14.45 3.14
CA ASP A 20 -20.13 -14.23 3.00
C ASP A 20 -19.61 -15.26 1.98
N ALA A 21 -18.61 -14.94 1.19
CA ALA A 21 -18.01 -15.85 0.22
C ALA A 21 -16.65 -15.40 -0.25
N VAL A 22 -15.89 -16.32 -0.87
CA VAL A 22 -14.60 -16.01 -1.46
C VAL A 22 -14.68 -14.88 -2.50
N PRO A 23 -13.71 -13.96 -2.53
CA PRO A 23 -13.59 -12.97 -3.60
C PRO A 23 -13.34 -13.66 -4.95
N ALA A 24 -13.75 -13.02 -6.04
CA ALA A 24 -13.43 -13.49 -7.38
C ALA A 24 -11.92 -13.59 -7.56
N LYS A 25 -11.41 -14.79 -7.87
CA LYS A 25 -10.02 -14.97 -8.31
C LYS A 25 -9.79 -14.10 -9.55
N PRO A 26 -8.74 -13.25 -9.63
CA PRO A 26 -8.55 -12.33 -10.74
C PRO A 26 -8.12 -13.05 -12.04
N VAL A 27 -9.00 -13.88 -12.58
CA VAL A 27 -8.78 -14.67 -13.79
C VAL A 27 -8.99 -13.78 -15.01
N LYS A 28 -8.12 -13.92 -16.02
CA LYS A 28 -8.21 -13.19 -17.29
C LYS A 28 -9.12 -13.90 -18.29
N LYS A 29 -9.96 -13.12 -18.96
CA LYS A 29 -10.86 -13.57 -20.01
C LYS A 29 -10.74 -12.68 -21.24
N THR A 30 -10.51 -13.28 -22.40
CA THR A 30 -10.51 -12.54 -23.67
C THR A 30 -11.91 -12.54 -24.26
N VAL A 31 -12.48 -11.36 -24.46
CA VAL A 31 -13.82 -11.19 -25.05
C VAL A 31 -13.69 -10.53 -26.41
N ARG A 32 -14.38 -11.10 -27.43
CA ARG A 32 -14.44 -10.50 -28.76
C ARG A 32 -15.61 -9.53 -28.82
N GLN A 33 -15.32 -8.29 -29.19
CA GLN A 33 -16.32 -7.24 -29.31
C GLN A 33 -17.06 -7.31 -30.66
N ALA A 34 -18.19 -6.60 -30.77
CA ALA A 34 -19.01 -6.58 -31.97
C ALA A 34 -18.30 -6.01 -33.22
N ASP A 35 -17.29 -5.16 -33.03
CA ASP A 35 -16.42 -4.60 -34.07
C ASP A 35 -15.29 -5.56 -34.53
N GLY A 36 -15.22 -6.76 -33.91
CA GLY A 36 -14.25 -7.79 -34.20
C GLY A 36 -12.93 -7.65 -33.42
N THR A 37 -12.73 -6.59 -32.64
CA THR A 37 -11.57 -6.43 -31.73
C THR A 37 -11.72 -7.36 -30.52
N THR A 38 -10.61 -7.63 -29.84
CA THR A 38 -10.61 -8.40 -28.59
C THR A 38 -10.15 -7.52 -27.43
N ILE A 39 -10.78 -7.70 -26.29
CA ILE A 39 -10.39 -7.08 -25.02
C ILE A 39 -10.08 -8.17 -23.99
N GLU A 40 -8.95 -8.00 -23.26
CA GLU A 40 -8.63 -8.85 -22.12
C GLU A 40 -9.22 -8.23 -20.87
N LEU A 41 -10.00 -8.99 -20.15
CA LEU A 41 -10.73 -8.59 -18.95
C LEU A 41 -10.33 -9.45 -17.77
N THR A 42 -10.27 -8.87 -16.58
CA THR A 42 -10.00 -9.57 -15.32
C THR A 42 -11.28 -9.66 -14.50
N LEU A 43 -11.62 -10.85 -14.02
CA LEU A 43 -12.77 -11.10 -13.14
C LEU A 43 -12.61 -10.38 -11.80
N ARG A 44 -13.71 -9.80 -11.29
CA ARG A 44 -13.81 -9.08 -10.02
C ARG A 44 -15.15 -9.31 -9.36
N GLY A 45 -15.22 -8.99 -8.05
CA GLY A 45 -16.45 -9.04 -7.29
C GLY A 45 -16.50 -10.21 -6.32
N ASP A 46 -17.73 -10.55 -5.92
CA ASP A 46 -18.07 -11.59 -4.95
C ASP A 46 -19.35 -12.30 -5.36
N GLU A 47 -19.91 -13.15 -4.50
CA GLU A 47 -21.17 -13.86 -4.72
C GLU A 47 -22.39 -12.94 -4.88
N HIS A 48 -22.29 -11.70 -4.38
CA HIS A 48 -23.38 -10.73 -4.54
C HIS A 48 -23.39 -10.11 -5.93
N PHE A 49 -22.19 -9.79 -6.45
CA PHE A 49 -22.07 -9.10 -7.71
C PHE A 49 -20.68 -9.25 -8.33
N MET A 50 -20.62 -9.87 -9.49
CA MET A 50 -19.39 -9.96 -10.26
C MET A 50 -19.38 -9.00 -11.43
N TYR A 51 -18.20 -8.54 -11.78
CA TYR A 51 -17.91 -7.68 -12.92
C TYR A 51 -16.50 -7.95 -13.46
N TYR A 52 -16.13 -7.27 -14.51
CA TYR A 52 -14.79 -7.39 -15.09
C TYR A 52 -14.11 -6.04 -15.15
N THR A 53 -12.77 -6.03 -15.14
CA THR A 53 -11.97 -4.82 -15.41
C THR A 53 -10.99 -5.05 -16.54
N ASP A 54 -10.74 -4.01 -17.36
CA ASP A 54 -9.61 -4.01 -18.29
C ASP A 54 -8.27 -3.71 -17.56
N ALA A 55 -7.18 -3.64 -18.32
CA ALA A 55 -5.85 -3.34 -17.79
C ALA A 55 -5.74 -1.94 -17.15
N GLU A 56 -6.59 -1.03 -17.54
CA GLU A 56 -6.70 0.34 -17.01
C GLU A 56 -7.62 0.41 -15.79
N GLY A 57 -8.23 -0.71 -15.39
CA GLY A 57 -9.16 -0.81 -14.26
C GLY A 57 -10.55 -0.25 -14.58
N THR A 58 -10.91 -0.11 -15.85
CA THR A 58 -12.26 0.28 -16.27
C THR A 58 -13.23 -0.88 -16.06
N PRO A 59 -14.36 -0.70 -15.35
CA PRO A 59 -15.31 -1.78 -15.12
C PRO A 59 -16.20 -2.08 -16.32
N TYR A 60 -16.54 -3.37 -16.48
CA TYR A 60 -17.48 -3.88 -17.49
C TYR A 60 -18.39 -4.94 -16.91
N LEU A 61 -19.65 -4.93 -17.35
CA LEU A 61 -20.57 -6.06 -17.20
C LEU A 61 -20.52 -6.89 -18.49
N LEU A 62 -20.40 -8.21 -18.32
CA LEU A 62 -20.53 -9.16 -19.42
C LEU A 62 -21.92 -9.81 -19.32
N HIS A 63 -22.82 -9.45 -20.22
CA HIS A 63 -24.17 -10.01 -20.30
C HIS A 63 -24.17 -11.44 -20.84
N ALA A 64 -25.27 -12.18 -20.58
CA ALA A 64 -25.43 -13.56 -21.01
C ALA A 64 -25.34 -13.74 -22.54
N ASP A 65 -25.70 -12.70 -23.30
CA ASP A 65 -25.56 -12.66 -24.76
C ASP A 65 -24.15 -12.36 -25.27
N GLY A 66 -23.18 -12.20 -24.35
CA GLY A 66 -21.79 -11.90 -24.66
C GLY A 66 -21.52 -10.42 -24.90
N LYS A 67 -22.50 -9.54 -24.73
CA LYS A 67 -22.33 -8.11 -24.86
C LYS A 67 -21.59 -7.54 -23.65
N LEU A 68 -20.60 -6.67 -23.91
CA LEU A 68 -19.92 -5.89 -22.88
C LEU A 68 -20.60 -4.53 -22.71
N GLU A 69 -20.93 -4.20 -21.49
CA GLU A 69 -21.39 -2.89 -21.08
C GLU A 69 -20.38 -2.22 -20.18
N ARG A 70 -19.81 -1.09 -20.62
CA ARG A 70 -18.89 -0.31 -19.82
C ARG A 70 -19.63 0.40 -18.68
N LYS A 71 -19.08 0.33 -17.48
CA LYS A 71 -19.60 0.97 -16.27
C LYS A 71 -18.60 1.95 -15.67
N THR A 72 -19.06 2.81 -14.80
CA THR A 72 -18.23 3.61 -13.88
C THR A 72 -18.04 2.84 -12.57
N ARG A 73 -16.99 3.16 -11.83
CA ARG A 73 -16.78 2.60 -10.48
C ARG A 73 -17.95 2.90 -9.54
N GLN A 74 -18.55 4.07 -9.69
CA GLN A 74 -19.73 4.46 -8.92
C GLN A 74 -20.92 3.56 -9.22
N GLU A 75 -21.25 3.30 -10.50
CA GLU A 75 -22.35 2.39 -10.89
C GLU A 75 -22.11 0.97 -10.36
N ILE A 76 -20.86 0.48 -10.39
CA ILE A 76 -20.51 -0.82 -9.80
C ILE A 76 -20.80 -0.82 -8.30
N SER A 77 -20.29 0.17 -7.56
CA SER A 77 -20.51 0.30 -6.12
C SER A 77 -21.99 0.42 -5.74
N GLU A 78 -22.75 1.22 -6.49
CA GLU A 78 -24.20 1.38 -6.28
C GLU A 78 -24.95 0.06 -6.55
N THR A 79 -24.63 -0.63 -7.65
CA THR A 79 -25.25 -1.92 -8.02
C THR A 79 -24.93 -2.98 -6.97
N TRP A 80 -23.66 -3.08 -6.56
CA TRP A 80 -23.21 -4.00 -5.53
C TRP A 80 -23.93 -3.73 -4.20
N THR A 81 -23.96 -2.46 -3.77
CA THR A 81 -24.64 -2.05 -2.54
C THR A 81 -26.13 -2.38 -2.57
N ALA A 82 -26.79 -2.15 -3.71
CA ALA A 82 -28.21 -2.46 -3.88
C ALA A 82 -28.49 -3.97 -3.81
N ARG A 83 -27.71 -4.79 -4.52
CA ARG A 83 -27.86 -6.25 -4.51
C ARG A 83 -27.59 -6.85 -3.14
N ARG A 84 -26.55 -6.36 -2.45
CA ARG A 84 -26.28 -6.76 -1.07
C ARG A 84 -27.41 -6.36 -0.13
N ALA A 85 -27.93 -5.14 -0.24
CA ALA A 85 -29.04 -4.67 0.61
C ALA A 85 -30.32 -5.49 0.38
N GLU A 86 -30.60 -5.90 -0.86
CA GLU A 86 -31.71 -6.78 -1.20
C GLU A 86 -31.55 -8.13 -0.49
N ARG A 87 -30.39 -8.75 -0.56
CA ARG A 87 -30.07 -10.00 0.15
C ARG A 87 -30.12 -9.81 1.67
N LEU A 88 -29.60 -8.71 2.21
CA LEU A 88 -29.64 -8.39 3.64
C LEU A 88 -31.06 -8.17 4.18
N SER A 89 -31.99 -7.64 3.39
CA SER A 89 -33.38 -7.44 3.81
C SER A 89 -34.10 -8.75 4.14
N VAL A 90 -33.65 -9.84 3.51
CA VAL A 90 -34.17 -11.20 3.71
C VAL A 90 -33.55 -11.87 4.95
N VAL A 91 -32.31 -11.47 5.32
CA VAL A 91 -31.54 -12.10 6.41
C VAL A 91 -31.89 -11.58 7.82
N ASN A 92 -32.68 -10.52 7.94
CA ASN A 92 -32.99 -9.86 9.22
C ASN A 92 -33.70 -10.74 10.27
N PHE A 93 -33.87 -12.04 10.05
CA PHE A 93 -34.74 -12.85 10.90
C PHE A 93 -34.06 -13.85 11.88
N VAL A 94 -32.82 -14.28 11.69
CA VAL A 94 -32.42 -15.54 12.30
C VAL A 94 -31.31 -15.54 13.34
N ASN A 95 -30.47 -14.56 13.48
CA ASN A 95 -29.40 -14.63 14.47
C ASN A 95 -29.47 -13.59 15.60
N GLN A 96 -30.59 -13.60 16.32
CA GLN A 96 -30.69 -12.83 17.57
C GLN A 96 -29.89 -13.44 18.74
N ASN A 97 -29.31 -14.61 18.62
CA ASN A 97 -28.81 -15.36 19.76
C ASN A 97 -27.31 -15.66 19.82
N LYS A 98 -26.55 -15.47 18.73
CA LYS A 98 -25.09 -15.57 18.85
C LYS A 98 -24.51 -14.16 18.94
N ALA A 99 -24.40 -13.63 20.18
CA ALA A 99 -23.56 -12.48 20.43
C ALA A 99 -22.14 -12.87 19.99
N ARG A 100 -21.77 -12.43 18.77
CA ARG A 100 -20.39 -12.56 18.28
C ARG A 100 -19.49 -11.95 19.33
N SER A 101 -18.53 -12.72 19.77
CA SER A 101 -17.63 -12.38 20.85
C SER A 101 -16.95 -11.06 20.56
N LYS A 102 -16.98 -10.13 21.49
CA LYS A 102 -16.07 -8.97 21.50
C LYS A 102 -14.65 -9.48 21.46
N VAL A 103 -13.74 -8.70 20.86
CA VAL A 103 -12.31 -8.97 20.84
C VAL A 103 -11.87 -9.60 22.17
N GLY A 104 -11.35 -10.84 22.13
CA GLY A 104 -10.81 -11.52 23.28
C GLY A 104 -11.79 -12.27 24.17
N LYS A 105 -13.04 -12.53 23.76
CA LYS A 105 -13.92 -13.45 24.49
C LYS A 105 -14.06 -14.77 23.74
N PRO A 106 -13.74 -15.91 24.36
CA PRO A 106 -13.96 -17.22 23.77
C PRO A 106 -15.43 -17.42 23.42
N ASN A 107 -15.70 -17.91 22.22
CA ASN A 107 -16.98 -18.55 21.89
C ASN A 107 -16.82 -20.04 22.20
N ASN A 108 -17.73 -20.62 22.95
CA ASN A 108 -17.67 -22.04 23.29
C ASN A 108 -17.65 -22.96 22.06
N ALA A 109 -18.26 -22.52 20.95
CA ALA A 109 -18.27 -23.25 19.70
C ALA A 109 -16.90 -23.28 19.00
N THR A 110 -15.95 -22.41 19.37
CA THR A 110 -14.61 -22.33 18.76
C THR A 110 -13.55 -23.19 19.45
N THR A 111 -13.92 -23.97 20.47
CA THR A 111 -12.99 -24.83 21.21
C THR A 111 -13.59 -26.19 21.47
N GLY A 112 -12.75 -27.22 21.66
CA GLY A 112 -13.17 -28.59 21.97
C GLY A 112 -13.11 -29.52 20.77
N LYS A 113 -13.75 -30.69 20.94
CA LYS A 113 -13.89 -31.66 19.85
C LYS A 113 -15.31 -31.65 19.34
N HIS A 114 -15.45 -31.42 18.05
CA HIS A 114 -16.74 -31.31 17.41
C HIS A 114 -16.82 -32.20 16.16
N ARG A 115 -18.05 -32.44 15.72
CA ARG A 115 -18.31 -33.09 14.44
C ARG A 115 -18.70 -32.02 13.41
N GLY A 116 -18.07 -32.02 12.25
CA GLY A 116 -18.46 -31.23 11.10
C GLY A 116 -19.27 -32.09 10.14
N LEU A 117 -20.25 -31.51 9.46
CA LEU A 117 -21.02 -32.22 8.44
C LEU A 117 -20.66 -31.74 7.04
N VAL A 118 -20.28 -32.66 6.18
CA VAL A 118 -20.01 -32.40 4.76
C VAL A 118 -20.96 -33.23 3.91
N ILE A 119 -21.79 -32.60 3.11
CA ILE A 119 -22.75 -33.22 2.20
C ILE A 119 -22.25 -33.06 0.77
N LEU A 120 -22.00 -34.19 0.10
CA LEU A 120 -21.62 -34.19 -1.32
C LEU A 120 -22.87 -34.12 -2.18
N VAL A 121 -22.84 -33.21 -3.17
CA VAL A 121 -23.98 -32.96 -4.07
C VAL A 121 -23.55 -33.03 -5.51
N ASP A 122 -24.24 -33.82 -6.31
CA ASP A 122 -24.06 -33.84 -7.75
C ASP A 122 -25.35 -33.56 -8.52
N PHE A 123 -25.23 -33.47 -9.83
CA PHE A 123 -26.35 -33.09 -10.71
C PHE A 123 -26.60 -34.17 -11.74
N PRO A 124 -27.85 -34.37 -12.21
CA PRO A 124 -28.18 -35.38 -13.23
C PRO A 124 -27.38 -35.24 -14.54
N ASP A 125 -26.90 -34.02 -14.83
CA ASP A 125 -26.10 -33.69 -16.02
C ASP A 125 -24.64 -33.41 -15.72
N PHE A 126 -24.21 -33.39 -14.43
CA PHE A 126 -22.85 -33.16 -14.02
C PHE A 126 -22.49 -33.93 -12.73
N PRO A 127 -22.13 -35.20 -12.81
CA PRO A 127 -21.66 -35.98 -11.67
C PRO A 127 -20.25 -35.58 -11.25
N PHE A 128 -19.82 -35.98 -10.05
CA PHE A 128 -18.44 -35.85 -9.60
C PHE A 128 -17.47 -36.45 -10.64
N ALA A 129 -16.31 -35.80 -10.77
CA ALA A 129 -15.21 -36.31 -11.60
C ALA A 129 -14.51 -37.50 -10.93
N SER A 130 -14.45 -37.49 -9.58
CA SER A 130 -13.96 -38.61 -8.80
C SER A 130 -14.84 -39.83 -8.96
N GLN A 131 -14.21 -41.02 -8.97
CA GLN A 131 -14.90 -42.32 -8.98
C GLN A 131 -15.38 -42.75 -7.59
N ASN A 132 -14.77 -42.24 -6.53
CA ASN A 132 -15.06 -42.47 -5.13
C ASN A 132 -15.17 -41.18 -4.33
N PRO A 133 -16.08 -40.27 -4.67
CA PRO A 133 -16.08 -38.92 -4.13
C PRO A 133 -16.18 -38.88 -2.60
N GLN A 134 -16.93 -39.79 -1.98
CA GLN A 134 -17.05 -39.85 -0.53
C GLN A 134 -15.70 -40.16 0.14
N GLU A 135 -14.94 -41.14 -0.35
CA GLU A 135 -13.62 -41.50 0.18
C GLU A 135 -12.59 -40.40 -0.07
N ASP A 136 -12.58 -39.82 -1.27
CA ASP A 136 -11.64 -38.77 -1.62
C ASP A 136 -11.87 -37.51 -0.77
N PHE A 137 -13.15 -37.11 -0.57
CA PHE A 137 -13.47 -35.98 0.29
C PHE A 137 -13.34 -36.29 1.78
N ASP A 138 -13.56 -37.53 2.23
CA ASP A 138 -13.25 -37.89 3.60
C ASP A 138 -11.76 -37.70 3.91
N ARG A 139 -10.88 -38.11 3.00
CA ARG A 139 -9.43 -37.87 3.12
C ARG A 139 -9.09 -36.37 3.06
N PHE A 140 -9.69 -35.65 2.11
CA PHE A 140 -9.50 -34.21 1.95
C PHE A 140 -9.85 -33.42 3.20
N PHE A 141 -10.93 -33.79 3.89
CA PHE A 141 -11.36 -33.12 5.09
C PHE A 141 -10.64 -33.64 6.37
N ASN A 142 -10.27 -34.91 6.47
CA ASN A 142 -9.86 -35.54 7.72
C ASN A 142 -8.45 -36.12 7.75
N GLU A 143 -7.85 -36.49 6.59
CA GLU A 143 -6.57 -37.23 6.61
C GLU A 143 -5.44 -36.35 7.11
N LYS A 144 -4.79 -36.78 8.18
CA LYS A 144 -3.64 -36.06 8.72
C LYS A 144 -2.49 -36.00 7.72
N GLY A 145 -2.04 -34.79 7.40
CA GLY A 145 -0.96 -34.54 6.46
C GLY A 145 -1.37 -34.81 5.02
N TYR A 146 -2.67 -34.65 4.71
CA TYR A 146 -3.18 -34.74 3.34
C TYR A 146 -2.35 -33.86 2.37
N ASN A 147 -1.87 -34.45 1.31
CA ASN A 147 -0.96 -33.78 0.38
C ASN A 147 -1.26 -34.05 -1.11
N GLU A 148 -2.42 -34.62 -1.42
CA GLU A 148 -2.82 -34.82 -2.81
C GLU A 148 -3.05 -33.48 -3.50
N ASN A 149 -2.73 -33.45 -4.81
CA ASN A 149 -2.83 -32.26 -5.65
C ASN A 149 -2.05 -31.03 -5.13
N GLY A 150 -1.07 -31.24 -4.23
CA GLY A 150 -0.21 -30.19 -3.67
C GLY A 150 -0.70 -29.59 -2.35
N ASN A 151 -1.79 -30.11 -1.77
CA ASN A 151 -2.30 -29.58 -0.51
C ASN A 151 -1.29 -29.72 0.65
N SER A 152 -1.25 -28.74 1.54
CA SER A 152 -0.35 -28.69 2.71
C SER A 152 -0.94 -29.29 3.99
N GLY A 153 -2.06 -29.97 3.89
CA GLY A 153 -2.82 -30.61 4.96
C GLY A 153 -4.27 -30.78 4.56
N SER A 154 -5.07 -31.42 5.42
CA SER A 154 -6.52 -31.48 5.29
C SER A 154 -7.19 -30.23 5.90
N VAL A 155 -8.48 -30.06 5.65
CA VAL A 155 -9.29 -29.01 6.31
C VAL A 155 -9.22 -29.14 7.85
N LYS A 156 -9.29 -30.37 8.37
CA LYS A 156 -9.09 -30.65 9.80
C LYS A 156 -7.70 -30.23 10.28
N ASP A 157 -6.64 -30.55 9.52
CA ASP A 157 -5.27 -30.13 9.88
C ASP A 157 -5.16 -28.62 9.95
N TYR A 158 -5.81 -27.88 9.03
CA TYR A 158 -5.84 -26.41 9.05
C TYR A 158 -6.42 -25.90 10.37
N PHE A 159 -7.67 -26.22 10.70
CA PHE A 159 -8.31 -25.70 11.92
C PHE A 159 -7.61 -26.17 13.20
N LEU A 160 -7.14 -27.40 13.23
CA LEU A 160 -6.38 -27.92 14.37
C LEU A 160 -5.08 -27.14 14.58
N LYS A 161 -4.38 -26.80 13.50
CA LYS A 161 -3.13 -26.02 13.52
C LYS A 161 -3.42 -24.57 13.92
N GLN A 162 -4.39 -23.92 13.25
CA GLN A 162 -4.71 -22.51 13.50
C GLN A 162 -5.19 -22.25 14.91
N SER A 163 -5.90 -23.21 15.52
CA SER A 163 -6.36 -23.15 16.90
C SER A 163 -5.32 -23.58 17.93
N TYR A 164 -4.10 -23.93 17.53
CA TYR A 164 -3.10 -24.56 18.41
C TYR A 164 -3.64 -25.79 19.12
N GLY A 165 -4.44 -26.60 18.42
CA GLY A 165 -5.04 -27.81 18.92
C GLY A 165 -6.23 -27.60 19.88
N GLN A 166 -6.77 -26.39 19.96
CA GLN A 166 -7.93 -26.08 20.82
C GLN A 166 -9.27 -26.41 20.15
N LEU A 167 -9.33 -26.40 18.81
CA LEU A 167 -10.48 -26.83 18.02
C LEU A 167 -10.09 -28.06 17.22
N GLU A 168 -10.71 -29.18 17.47
CA GLU A 168 -10.57 -30.43 16.70
C GLU A 168 -11.92 -30.77 16.07
N ILE A 169 -11.99 -30.83 14.74
CA ILE A 169 -13.22 -31.14 14.01
C ILE A 169 -13.01 -32.46 13.28
N ASP A 170 -13.88 -33.43 13.57
CA ASP A 170 -13.98 -34.68 12.82
C ASP A 170 -15.14 -34.52 11.80
N PHE A 171 -14.85 -34.54 10.51
CA PHE A 171 -15.85 -34.33 9.50
C PHE A 171 -16.53 -35.63 9.06
N ASP A 172 -17.84 -35.66 9.11
CA ASP A 172 -18.65 -36.73 8.53
C ASP A 172 -18.97 -36.37 7.08
N VAL A 173 -18.41 -37.10 6.14
CA VAL A 173 -18.65 -36.89 4.70
C VAL A 173 -19.73 -37.87 4.23
N VAL A 174 -20.83 -37.37 3.73
CA VAL A 174 -21.98 -38.16 3.30
C VAL A 174 -22.39 -37.83 1.84
N GLY A 175 -23.04 -38.78 1.20
CA GLY A 175 -23.44 -38.69 -0.20
C GLY A 175 -22.46 -39.38 -1.16
N PRO A 176 -22.41 -39.02 -2.48
CA PRO A 176 -23.13 -37.89 -3.07
C PRO A 176 -24.66 -38.11 -3.19
N TYR A 177 -25.40 -37.03 -3.03
CA TYR A 177 -26.82 -36.96 -3.31
C TYR A 177 -27.11 -36.20 -4.60
N THR A 178 -27.80 -36.84 -5.55
CA THR A 178 -28.09 -36.23 -6.83
C THR A 178 -29.34 -35.34 -6.76
N THR A 179 -29.17 -34.10 -7.11
CA THR A 179 -30.30 -33.12 -7.15
C THR A 179 -31.35 -33.46 -8.15
N VAL A 180 -32.55 -32.90 -8.00
CA VAL A 180 -33.68 -33.09 -8.96
C VAL A 180 -33.42 -32.33 -10.26
N GLY A 181 -32.92 -31.12 -10.16
CA GLY A 181 -32.66 -30.26 -11.32
C GLY A 181 -31.24 -30.45 -11.87
N LYS A 182 -31.02 -29.91 -13.07
CA LYS A 182 -29.69 -29.83 -13.68
C LYS A 182 -28.83 -28.76 -13.01
N LEU A 183 -27.51 -28.86 -13.15
CA LEU A 183 -26.57 -27.88 -12.60
C LEU A 183 -26.96 -26.43 -12.89
N SER A 184 -27.28 -26.10 -14.16
CA SER A 184 -27.68 -24.76 -14.58
C SER A 184 -29.00 -24.25 -13.99
N TYR A 185 -29.78 -25.10 -13.34
CA TYR A 185 -30.97 -24.68 -12.59
C TYR A 185 -30.62 -24.06 -11.25
N TYR A 186 -29.56 -24.52 -10.64
CA TYR A 186 -29.09 -24.02 -9.32
C TYR A 186 -28.07 -22.91 -9.46
N GLY A 187 -27.03 -23.11 -10.27
CA GLY A 187 -26.00 -22.10 -10.61
C GLY A 187 -26.57 -21.08 -11.59
N GLY A 188 -26.51 -21.32 -12.83
CA GLY A 188 -27.12 -20.58 -13.95
C GLY A 188 -27.38 -19.10 -13.73
N ARG A 189 -26.42 -18.25 -14.04
CA ARG A 189 -26.52 -16.81 -13.83
C ARG A 189 -27.83 -16.21 -14.42
N THR A 190 -28.39 -15.29 -13.65
CA THR A 190 -29.41 -14.36 -14.13
C THR A 190 -28.88 -12.95 -14.19
N ASP A 191 -29.59 -11.99 -14.77
CA ASP A 191 -29.19 -10.58 -14.77
C ASP A 191 -29.07 -10.00 -13.34
N ASP A 192 -29.70 -10.62 -12.34
CA ASP A 192 -29.78 -10.14 -10.97
C ASP A 192 -29.02 -10.99 -9.97
N LYS A 193 -28.51 -12.18 -10.35
CA LYS A 193 -27.88 -13.12 -9.43
C LYS A 193 -26.76 -13.89 -10.11
N ASN A 194 -25.67 -14.16 -9.37
CA ASN A 194 -24.63 -15.06 -9.83
C ASN A 194 -25.18 -16.49 -9.92
N ASP A 195 -25.85 -16.97 -8.87
CA ASP A 195 -26.52 -18.26 -8.83
C ASP A 195 -28.05 -18.13 -8.81
N ALA A 196 -28.73 -18.89 -9.63
CA ALA A 196 -30.18 -18.79 -9.77
C ALA A 196 -30.95 -19.34 -8.55
N ASN A 197 -30.60 -20.52 -8.05
CA ASN A 197 -31.32 -21.21 -6.99
C ASN A 197 -30.41 -21.99 -6.02
N PRO A 198 -29.33 -21.41 -5.44
CA PRO A 198 -28.38 -22.16 -4.64
C PRO A 198 -29.02 -22.72 -3.37
N ALA A 199 -29.87 -21.97 -2.67
CA ALA A 199 -30.55 -22.43 -1.47
C ALA A 199 -31.50 -23.63 -1.74
N LYS A 200 -32.00 -23.78 -2.97
CA LYS A 200 -32.81 -24.95 -3.36
C LYS A 200 -31.93 -26.20 -3.45
N MET A 201 -30.73 -26.08 -4.00
CA MET A 201 -29.71 -27.15 -4.01
C MET A 201 -29.42 -27.62 -2.58
N VAL A 202 -29.08 -26.68 -1.72
CA VAL A 202 -28.78 -26.94 -0.30
C VAL A 202 -29.93 -27.65 0.39
N THR A 203 -31.15 -27.18 0.16
CA THR A 203 -32.35 -27.77 0.76
C THR A 203 -32.59 -29.22 0.28
N GLU A 204 -32.43 -29.49 -1.01
CA GLU A 204 -32.55 -30.84 -1.55
C GLU A 204 -31.47 -31.79 -0.97
N ALA A 205 -30.25 -31.30 -0.82
CA ALA A 205 -29.13 -32.05 -0.22
C ALA A 205 -29.41 -32.38 1.25
N ILE A 206 -29.85 -31.41 2.04
CA ILE A 206 -30.23 -31.61 3.46
C ILE A 206 -31.37 -32.64 3.57
N ASP A 207 -32.41 -32.46 2.77
CA ASP A 207 -33.60 -33.35 2.80
C ASP A 207 -33.21 -34.78 2.38
N ALA A 208 -32.35 -34.95 1.42
CA ALA A 208 -31.83 -36.26 0.98
C ALA A 208 -30.94 -36.92 2.04
N ALA A 209 -30.05 -36.14 2.68
CA ALA A 209 -29.16 -36.65 3.71
C ALA A 209 -29.88 -37.00 5.03
N ALA A 210 -31.11 -36.57 5.25
CA ALA A 210 -31.86 -36.72 6.50
C ALA A 210 -32.08 -38.19 6.93
N ALA A 211 -31.98 -39.16 5.99
CA ALA A 211 -32.10 -40.59 6.29
C ALA A 211 -30.76 -41.13 6.84
N ASP A 212 -29.65 -40.54 6.53
CA ASP A 212 -28.29 -41.01 6.85
C ASP A 212 -27.64 -40.22 7.98
N VAL A 213 -28.15 -39.01 8.27
CA VAL A 213 -27.54 -38.03 9.17
C VAL A 213 -28.44 -37.76 10.38
N ASN A 214 -27.86 -37.83 11.57
CA ASN A 214 -28.49 -37.30 12.78
C ASN A 214 -27.95 -35.87 13.03
N TYR A 215 -28.69 -34.87 12.59
CA TYR A 215 -28.30 -33.47 12.67
C TYR A 215 -28.06 -32.95 14.08
N ALA A 216 -28.61 -33.63 15.13
CA ALA A 216 -28.32 -33.26 16.51
C ALA A 216 -26.85 -33.44 16.94
N ASN A 217 -26.05 -34.16 16.15
CA ASN A 217 -24.63 -34.32 16.42
C ASN A 217 -23.77 -33.07 16.07
N TYR A 218 -24.36 -32.11 15.36
CA TYR A 218 -23.67 -30.92 14.82
C TYR A 218 -24.14 -29.62 15.47
N ASP A 219 -24.89 -29.71 16.57
CA ASP A 219 -25.21 -28.61 17.49
C ASP A 219 -24.13 -28.58 18.58
N TRP A 220 -23.13 -27.73 18.41
CA TRP A 220 -21.89 -27.76 19.22
C TRP A 220 -22.03 -27.14 20.59
N ASP A 221 -22.99 -26.22 20.78
CA ASP A 221 -23.22 -25.49 22.03
C ASP A 221 -24.58 -25.76 22.68
N ASP A 222 -25.33 -26.77 22.17
CA ASP A 222 -26.66 -27.19 22.62
C ASP A 222 -27.71 -26.05 22.62
N ASP A 223 -27.59 -25.10 21.71
CA ASP A 223 -28.53 -23.98 21.57
C ASP A 223 -29.78 -24.36 20.76
N GLY A 224 -29.80 -25.55 20.18
CA GLY A 224 -30.91 -26.05 19.37
C GLY A 224 -30.77 -25.76 17.87
N VAL A 225 -29.67 -25.15 17.46
CA VAL A 225 -29.34 -24.87 16.05
C VAL A 225 -28.10 -25.69 15.66
N VAL A 226 -28.09 -26.22 14.45
CA VAL A 226 -26.89 -26.83 13.89
C VAL A 226 -25.89 -25.74 13.56
N ASP A 227 -24.66 -25.81 14.12
CA ASP A 227 -23.65 -24.79 13.98
C ASP A 227 -23.15 -24.64 12.57
N GLN A 228 -23.08 -25.79 11.83
CA GLN A 228 -22.48 -25.78 10.50
C GLN A 228 -22.96 -26.95 9.65
N ILE A 229 -23.33 -26.67 8.43
CA ILE A 229 -23.55 -27.62 7.33
C ILE A 229 -22.67 -27.19 6.18
N PHE A 230 -21.81 -28.09 5.70
CA PHE A 230 -20.95 -27.79 4.56
C PHE A 230 -21.30 -28.65 3.35
N LEU A 231 -21.35 -28.05 2.18
CA LEU A 231 -21.63 -28.76 0.93
C LEU A 231 -20.41 -28.71 0.02
N ILE A 232 -20.13 -29.83 -0.64
CA ILE A 232 -19.26 -29.87 -1.81
C ILE A 232 -20.12 -30.25 -3.00
N CYS A 233 -20.21 -29.39 -3.99
CA CYS A 233 -20.93 -29.68 -5.21
C CYS A 233 -19.98 -30.06 -6.36
N ALA A 234 -20.43 -31.00 -7.19
CA ALA A 234 -19.69 -31.43 -8.37
C ALA A 234 -19.49 -30.26 -9.35
N GLY A 235 -18.31 -30.08 -9.85
CA GLY A 235 -17.99 -29.09 -10.89
C GLY A 235 -16.92 -28.07 -10.47
N TYR A 236 -16.83 -27.03 -11.28
CA TYR A 236 -15.84 -25.96 -11.17
C TYR A 236 -16.40 -24.76 -10.40
N SER A 237 -15.54 -23.80 -10.07
CA SER A 237 -15.91 -22.58 -9.35
C SER A 237 -16.16 -21.41 -10.32
N GLU A 238 -17.34 -20.80 -10.25
CA GLU A 238 -17.58 -19.55 -10.97
C GLU A 238 -16.69 -18.41 -10.46
N ALA A 239 -16.33 -18.41 -9.16
CA ALA A 239 -15.38 -17.45 -8.57
C ALA A 239 -13.97 -17.55 -9.18
N GLU A 240 -13.64 -18.68 -9.81
CA GLU A 240 -12.40 -18.90 -10.56
C GLU A 240 -12.59 -18.81 -12.09
N GLY A 241 -13.67 -18.20 -12.55
CA GLY A 241 -13.96 -17.91 -13.96
C GLY A 241 -14.50 -19.07 -14.76
N ALA A 242 -15.11 -20.07 -14.13
CA ALA A 242 -15.83 -21.13 -14.81
C ALA A 242 -17.10 -20.63 -15.53
N ASP A 243 -17.70 -21.51 -16.32
CA ASP A 243 -18.98 -21.22 -16.99
C ASP A 243 -20.06 -20.83 -15.97
N PRO A 244 -20.88 -19.81 -16.23
CA PRO A 244 -21.93 -19.35 -15.32
C PRO A 244 -22.98 -20.38 -14.87
N LYS A 245 -22.95 -21.60 -15.41
CA LYS A 245 -23.80 -22.69 -14.91
C LYS A 245 -23.30 -23.31 -13.59
N PHE A 246 -22.02 -23.10 -13.24
CA PHE A 246 -21.43 -23.60 -12.02
C PHE A 246 -21.76 -22.72 -10.81
N ILE A 247 -21.57 -23.26 -9.63
CA ILE A 247 -21.88 -22.59 -8.37
C ILE A 247 -20.73 -21.67 -7.97
N TRP A 248 -21.06 -20.50 -7.47
CA TRP A 248 -20.14 -19.65 -6.73
C TRP A 248 -20.01 -20.17 -5.29
N PRO A 249 -18.81 -20.50 -4.78
CA PRO A 249 -18.63 -20.83 -3.36
C PRO A 249 -19.13 -19.70 -2.45
N HIS A 250 -19.86 -20.06 -1.39
CA HIS A 250 -20.44 -19.05 -0.48
C HIS A 250 -20.90 -19.66 0.84
N GLU A 251 -20.94 -18.86 1.90
CA GLU A 251 -21.67 -19.11 3.13
C GLU A 251 -23.00 -18.34 3.12
N TRP A 252 -24.04 -18.96 3.66
CA TRP A 252 -25.34 -18.31 3.81
C TRP A 252 -26.22 -18.98 4.89
N ALA A 253 -27.41 -18.34 5.09
CA ALA A 253 -28.46 -18.82 5.98
C ALA A 253 -29.76 -19.14 5.20
N LEU A 254 -30.35 -20.32 5.44
CA LEU A 254 -31.61 -20.76 4.83
C LEU A 254 -32.77 -19.81 5.17
N ALA A 255 -32.83 -19.32 6.39
CA ALA A 255 -33.88 -18.38 6.80
C ALA A 255 -33.78 -17.05 6.05
N GLY A 256 -32.60 -16.65 5.60
CA GLY A 256 -32.42 -15.53 4.70
C GLY A 256 -33.10 -15.69 3.35
N GLN A 257 -33.40 -16.92 2.96
CA GLN A 257 -34.17 -17.29 1.75
C GLN A 257 -35.64 -17.65 2.06
N GLY A 258 -36.11 -17.38 3.29
CA GLY A 258 -37.45 -17.75 3.72
C GLY A 258 -37.67 -19.27 3.87
N ILE A 259 -36.57 -20.03 4.05
CA ILE A 259 -36.60 -21.49 4.14
C ILE A 259 -36.37 -21.90 5.60
N GLU A 260 -37.23 -22.74 6.12
CA GLU A 260 -37.08 -23.35 7.45
C GLU A 260 -36.85 -24.85 7.30
N ARG A 261 -35.86 -25.39 8.04
CA ARG A 261 -35.60 -26.82 8.13
C ARG A 261 -35.37 -27.19 9.59
N ASN A 262 -36.02 -28.29 10.00
CA ASN A 262 -35.85 -28.83 11.32
C ASN A 262 -35.77 -30.35 11.23
N TYR A 263 -34.66 -30.92 11.68
CA TYR A 263 -34.44 -32.35 11.72
C TYR A 263 -33.85 -32.74 13.11
N ASN A 264 -34.29 -33.87 13.60
CA ASN A 264 -33.84 -34.40 14.91
C ASN A 264 -34.00 -33.37 16.06
N GLY A 265 -34.98 -32.46 15.95
CA GLY A 265 -35.28 -31.43 16.95
C GLY A 265 -34.30 -30.21 16.90
N LYS A 266 -33.47 -30.12 15.86
CA LYS A 266 -32.54 -29.00 15.68
C LYS A 266 -32.93 -28.21 14.45
N VAL A 267 -32.72 -26.88 14.51
CA VAL A 267 -32.88 -25.95 13.39
C VAL A 267 -31.64 -25.98 12.51
N LEU A 268 -31.85 -26.13 11.20
CA LEU A 268 -30.77 -26.08 10.21
C LEU A 268 -30.85 -24.73 9.50
N ASN A 269 -29.80 -23.93 9.57
CA ASN A 269 -29.81 -22.57 9.05
C ASN A 269 -28.54 -22.19 8.31
N THR A 270 -27.40 -22.14 8.99
CA THR A 270 -26.11 -21.74 8.43
C THR A 270 -25.54 -22.85 7.56
N TYR A 271 -25.09 -22.53 6.36
CA TYR A 271 -24.44 -23.48 5.46
C TYR A 271 -23.33 -22.81 4.67
N GLY A 272 -22.25 -23.56 4.42
CA GLY A 272 -21.20 -23.20 3.47
C GLY A 272 -21.26 -24.10 2.24
N VAL A 273 -20.87 -23.58 1.10
CA VAL A 273 -20.80 -24.31 -0.19
C VAL A 273 -19.44 -24.10 -0.81
N SER A 274 -18.79 -25.20 -1.21
CA SER A 274 -17.63 -25.16 -2.09
C SER A 274 -17.80 -26.15 -3.24
N VAL A 275 -16.79 -26.26 -4.10
CA VAL A 275 -16.86 -27.04 -5.33
C VAL A 275 -15.77 -28.12 -5.37
N GLU A 276 -15.99 -29.13 -6.25
CA GLU A 276 -15.04 -30.24 -6.41
C GLU A 276 -13.74 -29.82 -7.09
N LEU A 277 -13.81 -29.01 -8.16
CA LEU A 277 -12.72 -28.81 -9.11
C LEU A 277 -12.16 -27.38 -9.04
N ARG A 278 -10.83 -27.24 -9.03
CA ARG A 278 -10.17 -25.93 -9.11
C ARG A 278 -10.32 -25.29 -10.48
N GLY A 279 -10.21 -23.96 -10.54
CA GLY A 279 -10.16 -23.21 -11.80
C GLY A 279 -11.43 -23.32 -12.62
N ASN A 280 -11.26 -23.48 -13.90
CA ASN A 280 -12.34 -23.58 -14.88
C ASN A 280 -12.03 -24.66 -15.95
N GLU A 281 -12.99 -24.92 -16.82
CA GLU A 281 -12.90 -25.97 -17.83
C GLU A 281 -11.67 -25.83 -18.76
N ASN A 282 -11.20 -24.60 -18.98
CA ASN A 282 -10.05 -24.33 -19.85
C ASN A 282 -8.72 -24.46 -19.10
N SER A 283 -8.65 -23.98 -17.85
CA SER A 283 -7.45 -24.03 -17.04
C SER A 283 -7.21 -25.40 -16.40
N ASN A 284 -8.28 -26.17 -16.18
CA ASN A 284 -8.23 -27.49 -15.55
C ASN A 284 -9.02 -28.55 -16.32
N PRO A 285 -8.67 -28.82 -17.59
CA PRO A 285 -9.33 -29.86 -18.38
C PRO A 285 -9.12 -31.28 -17.83
N GLN A 286 -8.11 -31.49 -16.99
CA GLN A 286 -7.80 -32.75 -16.30
C GLN A 286 -8.72 -33.00 -15.10
N LYS A 287 -9.53 -32.03 -14.71
CA LYS A 287 -10.45 -32.11 -13.59
C LYS A 287 -9.74 -32.45 -12.26
N VAL A 288 -8.66 -31.73 -12.00
CA VAL A 288 -7.95 -31.80 -10.70
C VAL A 288 -8.83 -31.19 -9.61
N MET A 289 -8.90 -31.85 -8.48
CA MET A 289 -9.68 -31.44 -7.33
C MET A 289 -9.21 -30.09 -6.78
N ALA A 290 -10.10 -29.29 -6.23
CA ALA A 290 -9.80 -28.02 -5.63
C ALA A 290 -8.88 -28.17 -4.41
N GLY A 291 -8.17 -27.10 -4.05
CA GLY A 291 -7.41 -27.04 -2.80
C GLY A 291 -8.30 -26.75 -1.60
N ILE A 292 -7.74 -26.92 -0.39
CA ILE A 292 -8.48 -26.71 0.87
C ILE A 292 -8.80 -25.24 1.18
N GLY A 293 -8.20 -24.28 0.47
CA GLY A 293 -8.28 -22.87 0.83
C GLY A 293 -9.69 -22.29 0.81
N THR A 294 -10.46 -22.55 -0.26
CA THR A 294 -11.87 -22.13 -0.33
C THR A 294 -12.72 -22.79 0.75
N PRO A 295 -12.69 -24.12 0.97
CA PRO A 295 -13.36 -24.72 2.11
C PRO A 295 -12.96 -24.16 3.48
N CYS A 296 -11.69 -23.83 3.69
CA CYS A 296 -11.25 -23.20 4.94
C CYS A 296 -11.83 -21.80 5.12
N HIS A 297 -11.89 -21.00 4.05
CA HIS A 297 -12.49 -19.67 4.05
C HIS A 297 -14.00 -19.75 4.39
N GLU A 298 -14.77 -20.50 3.60
CA GLU A 298 -16.23 -20.60 3.79
C GLU A 298 -16.61 -21.19 5.16
N PHE A 299 -15.83 -22.14 5.66
CA PHE A 299 -16.04 -22.69 7.00
C PHE A 299 -15.70 -21.69 8.10
N SER A 300 -14.75 -20.81 7.88
CA SER A 300 -14.38 -19.76 8.84
C SER A 300 -15.52 -18.77 9.10
N HIS A 301 -16.39 -18.53 8.10
CA HIS A 301 -17.62 -17.77 8.30
C HIS A 301 -18.55 -18.45 9.31
N CYS A 302 -18.64 -19.79 9.29
CA CYS A 302 -19.39 -20.53 10.30
C CYS A 302 -18.84 -20.33 11.72
N LEU A 303 -17.54 -20.03 11.89
CA LEU A 303 -16.94 -19.64 13.15
C LEU A 303 -17.19 -18.17 13.53
N GLY A 304 -17.79 -17.40 12.64
CA GLY A 304 -18.21 -16.01 12.86
C GLY A 304 -17.26 -14.95 12.33
N LEU A 305 -16.27 -15.30 11.52
CA LEU A 305 -15.38 -14.35 10.88
C LEU A 305 -16.03 -13.70 9.65
N PRO A 306 -15.92 -12.38 9.45
CA PRO A 306 -16.32 -11.72 8.21
C PRO A 306 -15.21 -11.79 7.16
N ASP A 307 -15.52 -11.37 5.94
CA ASP A 307 -14.51 -11.10 4.92
C ASP A 307 -13.63 -9.90 5.27
N PHE A 308 -12.35 -10.03 4.99
CA PHE A 308 -11.37 -8.94 5.13
C PHE A 308 -10.91 -8.37 3.80
N TYR A 309 -11.41 -8.87 2.67
CA TYR A 309 -11.27 -8.18 1.39
C TYR A 309 -12.29 -7.03 1.26
N ASP A 310 -12.03 -6.12 0.36
CA ASP A 310 -13.02 -5.13 -0.03
C ASP A 310 -14.01 -5.74 -1.02
N THR A 311 -15.17 -6.06 -0.57
CA THR A 311 -16.26 -6.62 -1.38
C THR A 311 -16.67 -5.67 -2.53
N SER A 312 -16.30 -4.39 -2.50
CA SER A 312 -16.45 -3.45 -3.62
C SER A 312 -15.24 -3.47 -4.59
N GLY A 313 -14.15 -4.16 -4.23
CA GLY A 313 -12.99 -4.42 -5.08
C GLY A 313 -12.02 -3.24 -5.29
N SER A 314 -12.02 -2.25 -4.42
CA SER A 314 -11.19 -1.03 -4.56
C SER A 314 -10.03 -0.94 -3.58
N ASN A 315 -10.11 -1.59 -2.43
CA ASN A 315 -9.13 -1.52 -1.35
C ASN A 315 -8.25 -2.77 -1.31
N PHE A 316 -7.15 -2.68 -0.60
CA PHE A 316 -6.21 -3.78 -0.42
C PHE A 316 -6.74 -4.86 0.53
N GLY A 317 -7.43 -4.46 1.62
CA GLY A 317 -7.86 -5.38 2.67
C GLY A 317 -6.68 -5.99 3.42
N MET A 318 -6.70 -7.33 3.52
CA MET A 318 -5.60 -8.15 4.01
C MET A 318 -4.87 -8.89 2.89
N ASN A 319 -5.47 -8.97 1.71
CA ASN A 319 -4.95 -9.62 0.51
C ASN A 319 -4.45 -11.05 0.78
N ALA A 320 -3.27 -11.42 0.31
CA ALA A 320 -2.69 -12.75 0.46
C ALA A 320 -2.27 -13.12 1.90
N TRP A 321 -2.34 -12.19 2.85
CA TRP A 321 -1.94 -12.39 4.23
C TRP A 321 -2.99 -13.10 5.09
N ASP A 322 -4.20 -13.26 4.60
CA ASP A 322 -5.34 -13.70 5.39
C ASP A 322 -6.24 -14.65 4.58
N VAL A 323 -6.67 -15.75 5.20
CA VAL A 323 -7.59 -16.70 4.59
C VAL A 323 -8.97 -16.10 4.33
N MET A 324 -9.38 -15.10 5.12
CA MET A 324 -10.65 -14.36 4.92
C MET A 324 -10.54 -13.28 3.84
N ASP A 325 -9.47 -13.35 3.05
CA ASP A 325 -9.21 -12.54 1.88
C ASP A 325 -8.57 -13.44 0.79
N PHE A 326 -7.81 -12.89 -0.14
CA PHE A 326 -7.13 -13.64 -1.22
C PHE A 326 -6.12 -14.68 -0.71
N GLY A 327 -5.76 -14.69 0.56
CA GLY A 327 -4.93 -15.72 1.17
C GLY A 327 -5.51 -17.13 1.09
N SER A 328 -6.82 -17.27 0.87
CA SER A 328 -7.48 -18.55 0.54
C SER A 328 -7.02 -19.14 -0.79
N TYR A 329 -6.53 -18.31 -1.72
CA TYR A 329 -6.03 -18.72 -3.03
C TYR A 329 -4.52 -18.94 -3.10
N ASN A 330 -3.79 -18.77 -2.00
CA ASN A 330 -2.35 -18.98 -1.99
C ASN A 330 -2.01 -20.39 -2.48
N ASP A 331 -0.97 -20.49 -3.33
CA ASP A 331 -0.55 -21.73 -3.95
C ASP A 331 -1.71 -22.51 -4.63
N ASP A 332 -2.52 -21.81 -5.42
CA ASP A 332 -3.74 -22.35 -6.04
C ASP A 332 -4.72 -22.98 -5.04
N SER A 333 -4.90 -22.38 -3.89
CA SER A 333 -5.72 -22.83 -2.74
C SER A 333 -5.20 -24.06 -2.02
N ASN A 334 -3.99 -24.56 -2.33
CA ASN A 334 -3.42 -25.73 -1.70
C ASN A 334 -2.79 -25.41 -0.33
N THR A 335 -2.29 -24.18 -0.18
CA THR A 335 -1.60 -23.70 1.02
C THR A 335 -2.20 -22.36 1.43
N PRO A 336 -3.46 -22.34 1.92
CA PRO A 336 -4.10 -21.09 2.35
C PRO A 336 -3.32 -20.44 3.48
N ALA A 337 -3.33 -19.11 3.55
CA ALA A 337 -2.71 -18.38 4.64
C ALA A 337 -3.22 -18.87 5.99
N GLY A 338 -2.31 -19.01 6.95
CA GLY A 338 -2.71 -19.24 8.35
C GLY A 338 -3.49 -18.02 8.89
N TYR A 339 -4.35 -18.27 9.89
CA TYR A 339 -5.02 -17.17 10.57
C TYR A 339 -4.01 -16.19 11.15
N THR A 340 -4.32 -14.90 11.06
CA THR A 340 -3.58 -13.86 11.75
C THR A 340 -3.79 -13.94 13.26
N SER A 341 -3.04 -13.16 14.01
CA SER A 341 -3.26 -13.03 15.45
C SER A 341 -4.63 -12.44 15.79
N TYR A 342 -5.24 -11.69 14.85
CA TYR A 342 -6.59 -11.15 15.02
C TYR A 342 -7.65 -12.25 15.07
N GLU A 343 -7.72 -13.16 14.08
CA GLU A 343 -8.72 -14.23 14.07
C GLU A 343 -8.51 -15.20 15.22
N ARG A 344 -7.24 -15.52 15.54
CA ARG A 344 -6.92 -16.39 16.69
C ARG A 344 -7.32 -15.75 18.01
N MET A 345 -7.20 -14.43 18.15
CA MET A 345 -7.69 -13.67 19.30
C MET A 345 -9.23 -13.62 19.31
N PHE A 346 -9.85 -13.37 18.16
CA PHE A 346 -11.30 -13.36 17.99
C PHE A 346 -11.93 -14.70 18.38
N ALA A 347 -11.34 -15.80 17.95
CA ALA A 347 -11.78 -17.16 18.29
C ALA A 347 -11.44 -17.56 19.74
N GLY A 348 -10.67 -16.75 20.48
CA GLY A 348 -10.27 -17.05 21.84
C GLY A 348 -9.12 -18.04 21.97
N TRP A 349 -8.40 -18.32 20.89
CA TRP A 349 -7.30 -19.29 20.90
C TRP A 349 -5.99 -18.73 21.41
N MET A 350 -5.84 -17.41 21.39
CA MET A 350 -4.69 -16.70 21.94
C MET A 350 -5.10 -15.35 22.53
N SER A 351 -4.19 -14.74 23.28
CA SER A 351 -4.32 -13.37 23.79
C SER A 351 -3.00 -12.66 23.56
N PRO A 352 -2.91 -11.73 22.61
CA PRO A 352 -1.71 -10.93 22.40
C PRO A 352 -1.33 -10.16 23.67
N THR A 353 -0.03 -10.02 23.90
CA THR A 353 0.50 -9.27 25.04
C THR A 353 0.46 -7.77 24.74
N GLU A 354 -0.20 -6.98 25.58
CA GLU A 354 -0.24 -5.51 25.43
C GLU A 354 1.11 -4.90 25.81
N LEU A 355 1.66 -4.06 24.90
CA LEU A 355 2.87 -3.28 25.11
C LEU A 355 2.51 -1.82 25.34
N LYS A 356 2.92 -1.26 26.49
CA LYS A 356 2.59 0.11 26.95
C LYS A 356 3.81 0.95 27.24
N GLU A 357 4.92 0.32 27.54
CA GLU A 357 6.16 0.94 27.96
C GLU A 357 7.32 0.33 27.17
N MET A 358 8.47 0.96 27.25
CA MET A 358 9.66 0.48 26.57
C MET A 358 9.89 -1.00 26.88
N THR A 359 9.76 -1.80 25.85
CA THR A 359 9.91 -3.25 25.94
C THR A 359 10.80 -3.76 24.80
N ARG A 360 11.77 -4.58 25.15
CA ARG A 360 12.60 -5.30 24.18
C ARG A 360 12.05 -6.71 24.02
N ILE A 361 11.76 -7.07 22.78
CA ILE A 361 11.37 -8.41 22.38
C ILE A 361 12.55 -9.06 21.67
N GLU A 362 12.93 -10.25 22.11
CA GLU A 362 14.04 -11.01 21.54
C GLU A 362 13.58 -12.39 21.11
N GLY A 363 13.83 -12.72 19.84
CA GLY A 363 13.59 -14.06 19.32
C GLY A 363 12.12 -14.49 19.26
N MET A 364 11.21 -13.56 18.92
CA MET A 364 9.78 -13.84 18.70
C MET A 364 9.61 -14.93 17.66
N LYS A 365 8.94 -16.00 18.02
CA LYS A 365 8.73 -17.17 17.16
C LYS A 365 7.65 -16.93 16.10
N PRO A 366 7.67 -17.68 14.98
CA PRO A 366 6.59 -17.65 14.01
C PRO A 366 5.22 -17.91 14.62
N LEU A 367 4.19 -17.18 14.17
CA LEU A 367 2.81 -17.33 14.62
C LEU A 367 2.26 -18.73 14.38
N GLU A 368 2.70 -19.41 13.32
CA GLU A 368 2.37 -20.82 13.03
C GLU A 368 2.90 -21.80 14.09
N GLU A 369 3.91 -21.42 14.84
CA GLU A 369 4.57 -22.30 15.81
C GLU A 369 4.33 -21.90 17.27
N SER A 370 3.83 -20.68 17.51
CA SER A 370 3.67 -20.14 18.86
C SER A 370 2.43 -19.26 18.99
N LYS A 371 1.99 -19.03 20.24
CA LYS A 371 0.92 -18.07 20.56
C LYS A 371 1.48 -16.68 20.85
N GLU A 372 2.62 -16.36 20.28
CA GLU A 372 3.33 -15.12 20.55
C GLU A 372 2.90 -14.04 19.57
N ALA A 373 2.18 -13.04 20.06
CA ALA A 373 1.81 -11.83 19.36
C ALA A 373 1.68 -10.68 20.36
N TYR A 374 1.81 -9.47 19.88
CA TYR A 374 1.75 -8.27 20.71
C TYR A 374 0.72 -7.30 20.17
N ILE A 375 0.15 -6.49 21.08
CA ILE A 375 -0.87 -5.50 20.72
C ILE A 375 -0.49 -4.12 21.25
N LEU A 376 -0.62 -3.13 20.38
CA LEU A 376 -0.46 -1.70 20.67
C LEU A 376 -1.80 -1.01 20.47
N TYR A 377 -2.40 -0.54 21.53
CA TYR A 377 -3.68 0.19 21.41
C TYR A 377 -3.46 1.68 21.12
N ASN A 378 -4.39 2.26 20.37
CA ASN A 378 -4.68 3.68 20.46
C ASN A 378 -5.15 3.98 21.91
N ASP A 379 -4.46 4.88 22.61
CA ASP A 379 -4.76 5.12 24.03
C ASP A 379 -6.09 5.85 24.26
N ASN A 380 -6.59 6.54 23.22
CA ASN A 380 -7.87 7.23 23.26
C ASN A 380 -9.05 6.34 22.81
N ASP A 381 -8.82 5.35 21.91
CA ASP A 381 -9.85 4.41 21.45
C ASP A 381 -9.29 2.98 21.35
N LYS A 382 -9.62 2.14 22.32
CA LYS A 382 -9.14 0.73 22.38
C LYS A 382 -9.71 -0.17 21.28
N ASN A 383 -10.66 0.30 20.48
CA ASN A 383 -11.11 -0.43 19.29
C ASN A 383 -10.12 -0.27 18.12
N GLU A 384 -9.23 0.71 18.17
CA GLU A 384 -8.16 0.88 17.21
C GLU A 384 -6.82 0.45 17.79
N PHE A 385 -6.15 -0.47 17.11
CA PHE A 385 -4.90 -1.05 17.58
C PHE A 385 -4.05 -1.63 16.46
N TYR A 386 -2.77 -1.82 16.74
CA TYR A 386 -1.88 -2.64 15.93
C TYR A 386 -1.69 -4.00 16.58
N LEU A 387 -1.63 -5.04 15.76
CA LEU A 387 -1.13 -6.36 16.15
C LEU A 387 0.21 -6.60 15.48
N LEU A 388 1.14 -7.12 16.24
CA LEU A 388 2.50 -7.46 15.82
C LEU A 388 2.63 -8.97 15.83
N GLU A 389 2.89 -9.55 14.67
CA GLU A 389 3.01 -11.01 14.51
C GLU A 389 4.19 -11.37 13.60
N ASN A 390 4.86 -12.45 13.95
CA ASN A 390 5.94 -12.98 13.11
C ASN A 390 5.36 -13.98 12.10
N ARG A 391 5.37 -13.63 10.82
CA ARG A 391 4.98 -14.52 9.72
C ARG A 391 6.22 -15.08 9.05
N GLN A 392 6.29 -16.39 8.91
CA GLN A 392 7.38 -17.11 8.28
C GLN A 392 6.84 -18.14 7.30
N LEU A 393 7.61 -18.51 6.28
CA LEU A 393 7.19 -19.45 5.24
C LEU A 393 7.20 -20.90 5.75
N VAL A 394 6.42 -21.18 6.79
CA VAL A 394 6.31 -22.48 7.45
C VAL A 394 4.84 -22.87 7.68
N GLY A 395 4.55 -24.17 7.67
CA GLY A 395 3.19 -24.67 7.84
C GLY A 395 2.25 -24.14 6.75
N PHE A 396 1.10 -23.60 7.10
CA PHE A 396 0.16 -23.03 6.16
C PHE A 396 0.61 -21.65 5.64
N ASP A 397 1.54 -20.99 6.33
CA ASP A 397 2.15 -19.77 5.84
C ASP A 397 3.24 -20.00 4.76
N ALA A 398 3.53 -21.25 4.41
CA ALA A 398 4.50 -21.59 3.36
C ALA A 398 4.09 -21.03 1.97
N GLY A 399 2.80 -20.76 1.76
CA GLY A 399 2.26 -20.16 0.55
C GLY A 399 2.30 -18.61 0.51
N LEU A 400 2.79 -17.94 1.53
CA LEU A 400 2.91 -16.48 1.59
C LEU A 400 4.00 -15.95 0.66
N TYR A 401 3.94 -14.67 0.34
CA TYR A 401 4.85 -14.01 -0.59
C TYR A 401 6.09 -13.39 0.07
N GLY A 402 6.09 -13.27 1.40
CA GLY A 402 7.16 -12.68 2.18
C GLY A 402 7.14 -13.15 3.63
N HIS A 403 8.15 -12.75 4.40
CA HIS A 403 8.31 -13.14 5.80
C HIS A 403 8.89 -12.01 6.64
N GLY A 404 8.64 -12.03 7.95
CA GLY A 404 9.10 -11.02 8.89
C GLY A 404 8.04 -10.64 9.92
N LEU A 405 8.20 -9.48 10.55
CA LEU A 405 7.19 -8.88 11.42
C LEU A 405 6.09 -8.24 10.58
N LEU A 406 4.92 -8.83 10.59
CA LEU A 406 3.73 -8.24 9.98
C LEU A 406 3.03 -7.36 11.03
N VAL A 407 2.69 -6.13 10.64
CA VAL A 407 1.99 -5.16 11.48
C VAL A 407 0.57 -4.99 10.96
N LEU A 408 -0.41 -5.52 11.69
CA LEU A 408 -1.81 -5.35 11.34
C LEU A 408 -2.33 -4.04 11.95
N HIS A 409 -3.15 -3.31 11.21
CA HIS A 409 -3.91 -2.16 11.67
C HIS A 409 -5.40 -2.52 11.72
N VAL A 410 -5.94 -2.61 12.91
CA VAL A 410 -7.33 -2.98 13.15
C VAL A 410 -8.09 -1.81 13.78
N TYR A 411 -9.25 -1.47 13.22
CA TYR A 411 -10.22 -0.56 13.83
C TYR A 411 -11.59 -1.23 13.91
N TYR A 412 -11.76 -1.99 14.99
CA TYR A 412 -12.91 -2.85 15.21
C TYR A 412 -14.21 -2.06 15.41
N ASP A 413 -15.27 -2.52 14.76
CA ASP A 413 -16.63 -2.03 14.96
C ASP A 413 -17.59 -3.23 14.85
N GLU A 414 -18.25 -3.57 15.94
CA GLU A 414 -19.13 -4.73 16.03
C GLU A 414 -20.23 -4.73 14.94
N VAL A 415 -20.80 -3.58 14.63
CA VAL A 415 -21.86 -3.47 13.61
C VAL A 415 -21.30 -3.69 12.20
N ILE A 416 -20.13 -3.11 11.92
CA ILE A 416 -19.48 -3.24 10.61
C ILE A 416 -19.04 -4.68 10.38
N TRP A 417 -18.46 -5.33 11.40
CA TRP A 417 -18.11 -6.77 11.36
C TRP A 417 -19.34 -7.64 11.12
N ALA A 418 -20.39 -7.43 11.92
CA ALA A 418 -21.65 -8.16 11.75
C ALA A 418 -22.33 -7.93 10.39
N GLN A 419 -22.03 -6.84 9.70
CA GLN A 419 -22.54 -6.53 8.37
C GLN A 419 -21.62 -6.96 7.23
N ASN A 420 -20.51 -7.63 7.52
CA ASN A 420 -19.46 -7.96 6.55
C ASN A 420 -19.03 -6.77 5.67
N LYS A 421 -18.79 -5.62 6.29
CA LYS A 421 -18.44 -4.35 5.60
C LYS A 421 -17.06 -3.82 6.03
N VAL A 422 -16.17 -4.72 6.46
CA VAL A 422 -14.95 -4.35 7.18
C VAL A 422 -14.09 -3.38 6.37
N ASN A 423 -13.87 -3.63 5.09
CA ASN A 423 -12.93 -2.88 4.26
C ASN A 423 -13.55 -2.18 3.04
N ILE A 424 -14.86 -1.96 3.01
CA ILE A 424 -15.54 -1.33 1.86
C ILE A 424 -15.32 0.19 1.74
N SER A 425 -14.74 0.84 2.75
CA SER A 425 -14.48 2.28 2.71
C SER A 425 -13.10 2.56 2.13
N THR A 426 -13.03 3.38 1.09
CA THR A 426 -11.76 3.78 0.46
C THR A 426 -10.87 4.67 1.35
N SER A 427 -11.45 5.28 2.38
CA SER A 427 -10.74 6.15 3.33
C SER A 427 -10.49 5.49 4.69
N LEU A 428 -11.00 4.28 4.92
CA LEU A 428 -10.98 3.62 6.22
C LEU A 428 -11.00 2.10 6.02
N GLN A 429 -9.83 1.51 5.82
CA GLN A 429 -9.67 0.06 5.87
C GLN A 429 -9.54 -0.37 7.33
N ARG A 430 -10.56 -1.07 7.83
CA ARG A 430 -10.66 -1.39 9.26
C ARG A 430 -9.87 -2.62 9.69
N MET A 431 -9.48 -3.44 8.73
CA MET A 431 -8.59 -4.59 8.90
C MET A 431 -7.63 -4.61 7.73
N THR A 432 -6.39 -4.17 7.96
CA THR A 432 -5.35 -4.07 6.93
C THR A 432 -3.97 -4.17 7.57
N ILE A 433 -2.91 -3.96 6.81
CA ILE A 433 -1.54 -3.96 7.30
C ILE A 433 -0.90 -2.58 7.20
N ILE A 434 0.18 -2.37 7.93
CA ILE A 434 1.14 -1.28 7.70
C ILE A 434 2.32 -1.91 6.94
N PRO A 435 2.40 -1.76 5.62
CA PRO A 435 3.41 -2.44 4.81
C PRO A 435 4.78 -1.77 4.94
N ALA A 436 5.84 -2.53 5.18
CA ALA A 436 7.18 -1.99 5.39
C ALA A 436 7.74 -1.25 4.15
N ASP A 437 7.28 -1.59 2.94
CA ASP A 437 7.63 -0.89 1.70
C ASP A 437 6.78 0.38 1.43
N GLY A 438 5.78 0.65 2.28
CA GLY A 438 4.86 1.78 2.15
C GLY A 438 3.83 1.64 1.04
N ALA A 439 3.61 0.43 0.49
CA ALA A 439 2.74 0.22 -0.66
C ALA A 439 1.75 -0.93 -0.45
N LEU A 440 0.46 -0.64 -0.42
CA LEU A 440 -0.62 -1.65 -0.38
C LEU A 440 -0.96 -2.11 -1.81
N LEU A 441 -0.16 -3.01 -2.36
CA LEU A 441 -0.31 -3.54 -3.72
C LEU A 441 -0.30 -5.07 -3.74
N ALA A 442 -1.16 -5.68 -4.55
CA ALA A 442 -1.32 -7.13 -4.66
C ALA A 442 -0.26 -7.82 -5.57
N SER A 443 0.81 -7.14 -5.97
CA SER A 443 1.89 -7.78 -6.74
C SER A 443 2.80 -8.59 -5.81
N ALA A 444 3.30 -9.72 -6.27
CA ALA A 444 4.19 -10.58 -5.49
C ALA A 444 5.40 -9.83 -4.90
N SER A 445 5.96 -8.86 -5.63
CA SER A 445 7.10 -8.07 -5.16
C SER A 445 6.72 -7.07 -4.06
N SER A 446 5.51 -6.50 -4.08
CA SER A 446 5.03 -5.63 -3.01
C SER A 446 4.67 -6.45 -1.78
N LEU A 447 3.91 -7.55 -1.96
CA LEU A 447 3.60 -8.46 -0.86
C LEU A 447 4.87 -8.98 -0.15
N ALA A 448 5.95 -9.25 -0.88
CA ALA A 448 7.23 -9.62 -0.28
C ALA A 448 7.89 -8.47 0.50
N GLY A 449 7.50 -7.23 0.24
CA GLY A 449 7.99 -6.02 0.90
C GLY A 449 7.14 -5.57 2.11
N ASP A 450 5.98 -6.18 2.34
CA ASP A 450 5.06 -5.79 3.41
C ASP A 450 5.59 -6.06 4.83
N PRO A 451 6.22 -7.21 5.15
CA PRO A 451 6.75 -7.46 6.49
C PRO A 451 8.02 -6.66 6.79
N PHE A 452 8.22 -6.32 8.05
CA PHE A 452 9.46 -5.70 8.54
C PHE A 452 10.47 -6.78 9.00
N PRO A 453 11.80 -6.62 8.75
CA PRO A 453 12.39 -5.64 7.84
C PRO A 453 12.16 -6.01 6.37
N GLY A 454 11.82 -7.28 6.08
CA GLY A 454 11.49 -7.85 4.79
C GLY A 454 12.46 -7.46 3.67
N THR A 455 11.98 -7.51 2.43
CA THR A 455 12.78 -7.10 1.26
C THR A 455 12.98 -5.59 1.16
N SER A 456 12.19 -4.80 1.91
CA SER A 456 12.34 -3.34 2.01
C SER A 456 13.52 -2.92 2.90
N HIS A 457 14.03 -3.83 3.75
CA HIS A 457 15.04 -3.56 4.78
C HIS A 457 14.64 -2.42 5.73
N ASN A 458 13.33 -2.23 5.94
CA ASN A 458 12.81 -1.21 6.83
C ASN A 458 12.74 -1.77 8.25
N ASP A 459 13.59 -1.28 9.14
CA ASP A 459 13.74 -1.76 10.51
C ASP A 459 13.09 -0.86 11.56
N LEU A 460 12.26 0.11 11.11
CA LEU A 460 11.68 1.15 11.94
C LEU A 460 10.27 1.52 11.49
N LEU A 461 9.33 1.55 12.42
CA LEU A 461 7.99 2.12 12.25
C LEU A 461 7.70 3.10 13.38
N ASN A 462 7.56 4.38 13.06
CA ASN A 462 7.21 5.43 14.01
C ASN A 462 6.35 6.54 13.35
N ASN A 463 6.19 7.66 14.03
CA ASN A 463 5.36 8.77 13.54
C ASN A 463 5.93 9.49 12.30
N TYR A 464 7.21 9.30 11.98
CA TYR A 464 7.95 10.07 10.97
C TYR A 464 8.49 9.20 9.83
N THR A 465 8.38 7.89 9.94
CA THR A 465 8.83 6.95 8.91
C THR A 465 7.89 6.94 7.70
N ASN A 466 8.32 6.32 6.63
CA ASN A 466 7.47 5.96 5.50
C ASN A 466 7.53 4.44 5.31
N PRO A 467 6.44 3.72 5.66
CA PRO A 467 5.15 4.19 6.19
C PRO A 467 5.28 4.82 7.58
N ALA A 468 4.39 5.75 7.91
CA ALA A 468 4.23 6.25 9.27
C ALA A 468 3.22 5.38 10.06
N ALA A 469 3.35 5.37 11.38
CA ALA A 469 2.45 4.64 12.28
C ALA A 469 1.09 5.36 12.43
N THR A 470 0.28 5.34 11.37
CA THR A 470 -0.97 6.12 11.24
C THR A 470 -2.14 5.50 11.97
N LEU A 471 -3.04 6.35 12.47
CA LEU A 471 -4.32 6.01 13.08
C LEU A 471 -5.47 6.74 12.37
N TYR A 472 -6.67 6.19 12.48
CA TYR A 472 -7.90 6.84 12.00
C TYR A 472 -8.47 7.80 13.04
N VAL A 473 -8.35 7.45 14.31
CA VAL A 473 -8.78 8.26 15.45
C VAL A 473 -7.56 8.88 16.13
N SER A 474 -7.67 10.14 16.53
CA SER A 474 -6.57 10.79 17.27
C SER A 474 -6.24 10.04 18.55
N ASN A 475 -4.97 9.83 18.81
CA ASN A 475 -4.44 9.25 20.04
C ASN A 475 -4.57 10.26 21.20
N SER A 476 -4.17 9.87 22.39
CA SER A 476 -4.23 10.69 23.61
C SER A 476 -3.43 12.00 23.52
N ASP A 477 -2.43 12.09 22.64
CA ASP A 477 -1.65 13.29 22.32
C ASP A 477 -2.34 14.23 21.31
N GLY A 478 -3.51 13.86 20.79
CA GLY A 478 -4.33 14.64 19.86
C GLY A 478 -3.97 14.44 18.38
N ILE A 479 -2.96 13.65 18.06
CA ILE A 479 -2.55 13.34 16.68
C ILE A 479 -3.05 11.97 16.22
N LYS A 480 -3.15 11.77 14.91
CA LYS A 480 -3.58 10.50 14.30
C LYS A 480 -2.39 9.60 14.01
N LEU A 481 -1.57 9.37 15.03
CA LEU A 481 -0.38 8.54 14.96
C LEU A 481 -0.32 7.68 16.24
N MET A 482 0.27 6.49 16.13
CA MET A 482 0.31 5.53 17.23
C MET A 482 1.18 6.05 18.39
N SER A 483 2.21 6.84 18.11
CA SER A 483 3.13 7.43 19.10
C SER A 483 3.81 6.37 19.99
N LYS A 484 3.94 5.17 19.47
CA LYS A 484 4.62 4.01 20.08
C LYS A 484 5.56 3.43 19.04
N PRO A 485 6.79 3.98 18.92
CA PRO A 485 7.74 3.52 17.91
C PRO A 485 8.06 2.03 18.10
N ILE A 486 8.24 1.35 16.97
CA ILE A 486 8.74 -0.01 16.87
C ILE A 486 10.06 0.11 16.13
N ASP A 487 11.17 -0.09 16.80
CA ASP A 487 12.49 0.14 16.24
C ASP A 487 13.39 -1.09 16.35
N ASN A 488 14.51 -1.05 15.61
CA ASN A 488 15.51 -2.09 15.64
C ASN A 488 14.94 -3.47 15.30
N ILE A 489 14.02 -3.49 14.33
CA ILE A 489 13.36 -4.70 13.86
C ILE A 489 14.37 -5.55 13.09
N ARG A 490 14.65 -6.74 13.59
CA ARG A 490 15.62 -7.66 13.00
C ARG A 490 15.05 -9.06 12.88
N GLU A 491 15.44 -9.73 11.83
CA GLU A 491 15.13 -11.13 11.59
C GLU A 491 16.41 -11.97 11.64
N SER A 492 16.39 -13.04 12.41
CA SER A 492 17.49 -14.02 12.43
C SER A 492 17.39 -14.97 11.25
N LYS A 493 18.45 -15.75 11.00
CA LYS A 493 18.45 -16.80 9.96
C LYS A 493 17.45 -17.92 10.23
N GLU A 494 17.05 -18.08 11.47
CA GLU A 494 16.07 -19.06 11.93
C GLU A 494 14.63 -18.52 11.85
N GLY A 495 14.42 -17.31 11.30
CA GLY A 495 13.11 -16.68 11.18
C GLY A 495 12.58 -16.11 12.51
N LEU A 496 13.46 -15.85 13.48
CA LEU A 496 13.07 -15.23 14.75
C LEU A 496 13.16 -13.71 14.62
N ILE A 497 12.13 -13.00 15.11
CA ILE A 497 12.06 -11.55 15.06
C ILE A 497 12.44 -10.95 16.40
N SER A 498 13.23 -9.89 16.38
CA SER A 498 13.58 -9.06 17.55
C SER A 498 13.31 -7.60 17.25
N PHE A 499 12.82 -6.85 18.24
CA PHE A 499 12.52 -5.42 18.10
C PHE A 499 12.41 -4.73 19.47
N VAL A 500 12.36 -3.42 19.49
CA VAL A 500 12.07 -2.60 20.67
C VAL A 500 10.80 -1.80 20.42
N VAL A 501 9.94 -1.70 21.42
CA VAL A 501 8.70 -0.93 21.35
C VAL A 501 8.67 0.15 22.40
N CYS A 502 7.97 1.25 22.11
CA CYS A 502 7.77 2.37 23.00
C CYS A 502 9.07 2.97 23.54
N ARG A 503 10.14 2.89 22.77
CA ARG A 503 11.36 3.62 23.13
C ARG A 503 11.05 5.11 23.17
N PRO A 504 11.41 5.83 24.24
CA PRO A 504 11.23 7.28 24.28
C PRO A 504 11.92 7.93 23.08
N GLU A 505 11.19 8.78 22.37
CA GLU A 505 11.78 9.56 21.29
C GLU A 505 12.89 10.45 21.87
N LEU A 506 14.03 10.45 21.20
CA LEU A 506 15.12 11.37 21.54
C LEU A 506 14.70 12.78 21.13
N GLY A 507 14.87 13.73 22.04
CA GLY A 507 14.63 15.13 21.75
C GLY A 507 15.49 15.60 20.57
N ILE A 508 14.92 16.46 19.73
CA ILE A 508 15.63 17.12 18.64
C ILE A 508 16.51 18.23 19.25
N PRO A 509 17.81 18.29 18.94
CA PRO A 509 18.64 19.39 19.39
C PRO A 509 18.16 20.72 18.80
N GLU A 510 18.25 21.79 19.55
CA GLU A 510 17.99 23.16 19.08
C GLU A 510 19.31 23.92 18.99
N PRO A 511 20.04 23.87 17.85
CA PRO A 511 21.30 24.58 17.73
C PRO A 511 21.09 26.08 17.87
N GLY A 512 21.90 26.69 18.73
CA GLY A 512 21.97 28.16 18.86
C GLY A 512 22.56 28.82 17.60
N GLU A 513 22.58 30.12 17.58
CA GLU A 513 23.37 30.89 16.61
C GLU A 513 24.84 30.56 16.85
N GLY A 514 25.53 30.07 15.84
CA GLY A 514 26.93 29.73 15.95
C GLY A 514 27.83 30.97 15.89
N THR A 515 29.10 30.78 16.10
CA THR A 515 30.11 31.85 16.06
C THR A 515 31.21 31.50 15.09
N ALA A 516 31.37 32.29 14.03
CA ALA A 516 32.50 32.20 13.11
C ALA A 516 33.74 32.88 13.76
N GLN A 517 34.88 32.18 13.72
CA GLN A 517 36.13 32.73 14.18
C GLN A 517 36.99 33.15 12.97
N GLU A 518 36.93 34.44 12.66
CA GLU A 518 37.76 34.99 11.62
C GLU A 518 39.25 34.77 11.89
N GLY A 519 40.00 34.40 10.86
CA GLY A 519 41.41 34.10 10.91
C GLY A 519 41.79 32.72 11.43
N LYS A 520 40.78 31.88 11.86
CA LYS A 520 40.98 30.45 12.20
C LYS A 520 40.32 29.50 11.24
N ASN A 521 39.45 30.00 10.38
CA ASN A 521 38.60 29.17 9.48
C ASN A 521 37.76 28.15 10.27
N GLU A 522 37.23 28.57 11.42
CA GLU A 522 36.47 27.76 12.36
C GLU A 522 35.07 28.36 12.61
N PHE A 523 34.06 27.48 12.74
CA PHE A 523 32.72 27.84 13.17
C PHE A 523 32.29 26.97 14.34
N SER A 524 31.86 27.58 15.42
CA SER A 524 31.45 26.88 16.65
C SER A 524 29.96 27.03 16.88
N VAL A 525 29.28 25.92 17.19
CA VAL A 525 27.86 25.89 17.56
C VAL A 525 27.66 25.15 18.88
N THR A 526 26.62 25.53 19.60
CA THR A 526 26.19 24.89 20.85
C THR A 526 24.67 24.70 20.85
N TRP A 527 24.22 23.73 21.60
CA TRP A 527 22.78 23.45 21.81
C TRP A 527 22.54 23.00 23.26
N PRO A 528 21.30 23.11 23.78
CA PRO A 528 20.95 22.52 25.06
C PRO A 528 21.16 21.01 25.07
N ALA A 529 21.62 20.47 26.20
CA ALA A 529 21.74 19.03 26.36
C ALA A 529 20.35 18.34 26.24
N VAL A 530 20.29 17.29 25.47
CA VAL A 530 19.06 16.51 25.25
C VAL A 530 19.05 15.31 26.20
N SER A 531 17.91 15.05 26.86
CA SER A 531 17.77 13.90 27.75
C SER A 531 17.88 12.60 26.97
N GLY A 532 18.63 11.63 27.47
CA GLY A 532 18.85 10.34 26.80
C GLY A 532 19.91 10.37 25.70
N ALA A 533 20.53 11.53 25.42
CA ALA A 533 21.64 11.61 24.47
C ALA A 533 22.90 10.94 25.03
N ILE A 534 23.51 10.07 24.23
CA ILE A 534 24.87 9.57 24.43
C ILE A 534 25.88 10.32 23.55
N GLY A 535 25.39 11.12 22.61
CA GLY A 535 26.17 11.94 21.69
C GLY A 535 25.28 12.66 20.69
N TYR A 536 25.90 13.30 19.72
CA TYR A 536 25.21 14.01 18.65
C TYR A 536 25.95 13.79 17.33
N GLU A 537 25.16 13.75 16.26
CA GLU A 537 25.67 13.75 14.89
C GLU A 537 25.34 15.08 14.22
N LEU A 538 26.30 15.62 13.50
CA LEU A 538 26.15 16.86 12.75
C LEU A 538 26.39 16.56 11.28
N GLU A 539 25.57 17.15 10.44
CA GLU A 539 25.77 17.17 9.01
C GLU A 539 26.14 18.59 8.59
N LEU A 540 27.25 18.75 7.90
CA LEU A 540 27.69 20.00 7.32
C LEU A 540 27.66 19.90 5.81
N THR A 541 26.91 20.77 5.18
CA THR A 541 26.83 20.94 3.73
C THR A 541 27.62 22.18 3.35
N GLU A 542 28.72 22.01 2.62
CA GLU A 542 29.49 23.10 2.07
C GLU A 542 29.01 23.44 0.67
N ILE A 543 28.70 24.71 0.47
CA ILE A 543 28.28 25.28 -0.81
C ILE A 543 29.37 26.26 -1.25
N GLY A 544 30.11 25.91 -2.29
CA GLY A 544 31.14 26.76 -2.85
C GLY A 544 30.58 28.04 -3.51
N LYS A 545 31.44 29.00 -3.80
CA LYS A 545 31.10 30.16 -4.62
C LYS A 545 30.42 29.73 -5.92
N ALA A 546 29.45 30.51 -6.40
CA ALA A 546 28.83 30.28 -7.71
C ALA A 546 29.89 30.00 -8.78
N ALA A 547 29.65 28.97 -9.57
CA ALA A 547 30.61 28.51 -10.56
C ALA A 547 31.01 29.63 -11.52
N ASP A 548 32.30 29.85 -11.70
CA ASP A 548 32.80 30.87 -12.63
C ASP A 548 32.81 30.38 -14.12
N ASN A 549 32.52 29.05 -14.29
CA ASN A 549 32.46 28.45 -15.64
C ASN A 549 31.43 27.28 -15.69
N PRO A 550 30.95 26.92 -16.91
CA PRO A 550 29.93 25.87 -17.03
C PRO A 550 30.35 24.48 -16.57
N GLU A 551 31.65 24.17 -16.56
CA GLU A 551 32.15 22.88 -16.14
C GLU A 551 31.97 22.68 -14.61
N GLU A 552 32.06 23.76 -13.86
CA GLU A 552 31.80 23.78 -12.42
C GLU A 552 30.32 23.87 -12.10
N ALA A 553 29.50 24.46 -12.99
CA ALA A 553 28.07 24.64 -12.85
C ALA A 553 27.26 23.39 -13.20
N LEU A 554 27.87 22.36 -13.79
CA LEU A 554 27.15 21.17 -14.25
C LEU A 554 26.69 20.34 -13.04
N GLU A 555 25.40 20.33 -12.82
CA GLU A 555 24.73 19.58 -11.75
C GLU A 555 24.41 18.14 -12.16
N ARG A 556 23.89 17.96 -13.38
CA ARG A 556 23.44 16.65 -13.89
C ARG A 556 23.63 16.54 -15.37
N GLU A 557 23.97 15.34 -15.83
CA GLU A 557 24.13 15.02 -17.24
C GLU A 557 23.61 13.62 -17.56
N PHE A 558 22.87 13.49 -18.67
CA PHE A 558 22.33 12.25 -19.20
C PHE A 558 22.55 12.20 -20.72
N SER A 559 23.38 11.27 -21.18
CA SER A 559 23.70 11.11 -22.61
C SER A 559 22.83 10.08 -23.32
N PHE A 560 22.06 9.29 -22.62
CA PHE A 560 21.25 8.16 -23.14
C PHE A 560 22.05 7.11 -23.96
N ASP A 561 23.37 7.09 -23.86
CA ASP A 561 24.26 6.15 -24.57
C ASP A 561 24.05 4.70 -24.12
N GLN A 562 23.53 4.50 -22.91
CA GLN A 562 23.12 3.18 -22.38
C GLN A 562 21.95 2.56 -23.15
N MET A 563 21.23 3.31 -23.96
CA MET A 563 20.20 2.81 -24.88
C MET A 563 20.83 2.04 -26.06
N LYS A 564 21.66 1.03 -25.77
CA LYS A 564 22.47 0.27 -26.71
C LYS A 564 21.64 -0.65 -27.62
N SER A 565 20.63 -0.14 -28.29
CA SER A 565 19.91 -0.90 -29.31
C SER A 565 20.51 -0.65 -30.69
N LYS A 566 20.74 -1.71 -31.48
CA LYS A 566 21.17 -1.57 -32.86
C LYS A 566 20.05 -1.08 -33.80
N THR A 567 18.83 -1.15 -33.33
CA THR A 567 17.61 -0.75 -34.08
C THR A 567 16.63 -0.03 -33.15
N VAL A 568 15.70 0.71 -33.74
CA VAL A 568 14.59 1.32 -32.99
C VAL A 568 13.74 0.22 -32.36
N GLY A 569 13.66 0.20 -31.04
CA GLY A 569 12.85 -0.76 -30.29
C GLY A 569 11.36 -0.62 -30.58
N LEU A 570 10.66 -1.74 -30.65
CA LEU A 570 9.21 -1.79 -30.82
C LEU A 570 8.48 -1.98 -29.48
N THR A 571 9.22 -2.43 -28.44
CA THR A 571 8.66 -2.67 -27.10
C THR A 571 8.74 -1.39 -26.27
N ASP A 572 7.64 -1.04 -25.64
CA ASP A 572 7.59 0.03 -24.64
C ASP A 572 8.41 -0.35 -23.41
N ILE A 573 9.37 0.50 -23.04
CA ILE A 573 10.29 0.27 -21.91
C ILE A 573 9.92 1.11 -20.68
N SER A 574 8.77 1.75 -20.66
CA SER A 574 8.35 2.67 -19.59
C SER A 574 8.38 2.02 -18.18
N THR A 575 8.11 0.72 -18.12
CA THR A 575 8.16 -0.07 -16.86
C THR A 575 9.53 -0.69 -16.57
N LYS A 576 10.50 -0.55 -17.49
CA LYS A 576 11.84 -1.17 -17.42
C LYS A 576 12.98 -0.15 -17.38
N MET A 577 12.68 1.07 -17.00
CA MET A 577 13.66 2.17 -16.96
C MET A 577 14.92 1.86 -16.12
N PRO A 578 14.83 1.17 -14.96
CA PRO A 578 16.01 0.77 -14.19
C PRO A 578 17.00 -0.11 -14.98
N ASP A 579 16.52 -0.98 -15.89
CA ASP A 579 17.35 -1.87 -16.70
C ASP A 579 18.28 -1.08 -17.66
N TYR A 580 17.94 0.17 -17.89
CA TYR A 580 18.68 1.11 -18.76
C TYR A 580 19.42 2.19 -17.97
N GLY A 581 19.67 1.96 -16.66
CA GLY A 581 20.38 2.93 -15.82
C GLY A 581 19.54 4.16 -15.42
N MET A 582 18.23 4.10 -15.64
CA MET A 582 17.31 5.21 -15.37
C MET A 582 16.41 4.92 -14.16
N SER A 583 17.02 4.52 -13.06
CA SER A 583 16.30 4.27 -11.80
C SER A 583 15.58 5.54 -11.32
N GLY A 584 14.33 5.39 -10.86
CA GLY A 584 13.49 6.50 -10.39
C GLY A 584 12.86 7.35 -11.50
N TRP A 585 13.24 7.15 -12.78
CA TRP A 585 12.56 7.80 -13.89
C TRP A 585 11.22 7.15 -14.16
N ARG A 586 10.26 7.95 -14.65
CA ARG A 586 8.90 7.50 -15.00
C ARG A 586 8.54 8.00 -16.39
N GLY A 587 7.61 7.33 -17.04
CA GLY A 587 7.14 7.79 -18.33
C GLY A 587 6.16 6.83 -18.98
N GLU A 588 5.73 7.21 -20.19
CA GLU A 588 4.83 6.42 -21.02
C GLU A 588 5.29 6.48 -22.48
N LYS A 589 5.08 5.39 -23.19
CA LYS A 589 5.45 5.27 -24.62
C LYS A 589 6.92 5.61 -24.85
N LEU A 590 7.79 4.98 -24.07
CA LEU A 590 9.25 5.11 -24.16
C LEU A 590 9.86 3.92 -24.87
N TYR A 591 10.80 4.15 -25.79
CA TYR A 591 11.39 3.10 -26.60
C TYR A 591 12.89 3.32 -26.76
N THR A 592 13.65 2.22 -26.85
CA THR A 592 15.07 2.30 -27.14
C THR A 592 15.33 2.70 -28.61
N SER A 593 16.41 3.43 -28.83
CA SER A 593 16.94 3.76 -30.14
C SER A 593 18.47 3.84 -30.05
N PRO A 594 19.24 3.73 -31.13
CA PRO A 594 20.69 3.85 -31.05
C PRO A 594 21.12 5.19 -30.42
N ASN A 595 21.68 5.11 -29.21
CA ASN A 595 22.17 6.25 -28.41
C ASN A 595 21.12 7.35 -28.13
N LYS A 596 19.83 7.01 -28.15
CA LYS A 596 18.73 7.95 -27.97
C LYS A 596 17.54 7.26 -27.30
N LEU A 597 16.77 7.99 -26.53
CA LEU A 597 15.47 7.57 -26.05
C LEU A 597 14.39 8.11 -27.00
N ARG A 598 13.53 7.24 -27.51
CA ARG A 598 12.36 7.68 -28.28
C ARG A 598 11.17 7.87 -27.33
N ILE A 599 10.54 9.03 -27.39
CA ILE A 599 9.34 9.40 -26.65
C ILE A 599 8.17 9.47 -27.63
N GLY A 600 7.16 8.62 -27.42
CA GLY A 600 5.98 8.51 -28.27
C GLY A 600 6.16 7.59 -29.48
N THR A 601 5.09 7.48 -30.28
CA THR A 601 5.03 6.77 -31.57
C THR A 601 4.52 7.72 -32.66
N SER A 602 4.43 7.26 -33.89
CA SER A 602 3.85 8.06 -34.98
C SER A 602 2.39 8.44 -34.78
N THR A 603 1.69 7.80 -33.86
CA THR A 603 0.24 7.95 -33.64
C THR A 603 -0.14 8.25 -32.18
N THR A 604 0.80 8.10 -31.25
CA THR A 604 0.54 8.31 -29.80
C THR A 604 1.63 9.18 -29.21
N THR A 605 1.24 10.09 -28.34
CA THR A 605 2.15 10.91 -27.53
C THR A 605 2.70 10.07 -26.37
N GLY A 606 3.86 10.49 -25.84
CA GLY A 606 4.48 9.91 -24.65
C GLY A 606 5.04 11.02 -23.77
N TYR A 607 5.59 10.64 -22.62
CA TYR A 607 6.34 11.59 -21.79
C TYR A 607 7.47 10.88 -21.05
N LEU A 608 8.46 11.66 -20.61
CA LEU A 608 9.53 11.26 -19.72
C LEU A 608 9.58 12.20 -18.53
N ARG A 609 9.57 11.66 -17.31
CA ARG A 609 9.70 12.40 -16.06
C ARG A 609 10.89 11.92 -15.26
N SER A 610 11.69 12.87 -14.78
CA SER A 610 12.83 12.58 -13.91
C SER A 610 12.43 12.13 -12.51
N PRO A 611 13.36 11.53 -11.74
CA PRO A 611 13.27 11.50 -10.29
C PRO A 611 13.11 12.90 -9.71
N THR A 612 12.76 13.00 -8.44
CA THR A 612 12.79 14.25 -7.68
C THR A 612 14.23 14.52 -7.25
N TRP A 613 14.71 15.71 -7.48
CA TRP A 613 16.07 16.16 -7.18
C TRP A 613 16.05 17.40 -6.28
N ASN A 614 17.13 17.61 -5.53
CA ASN A 614 17.38 18.89 -4.89
C ASN A 614 17.64 19.95 -5.98
N VAL A 615 17.21 21.17 -5.73
CA VAL A 615 17.45 22.30 -6.64
C VAL A 615 18.93 22.66 -6.66
N PRO A 616 19.43 23.26 -7.78
CA PRO A 616 20.72 23.94 -7.80
C PRO A 616 20.77 25.10 -6.79
N GLN A 617 21.95 25.62 -6.56
CA GLN A 617 22.20 26.59 -5.50
C GLN A 617 21.82 28.02 -5.84
N SER A 618 21.89 28.36 -7.13
CA SER A 618 21.50 29.67 -7.60
C SER A 618 19.99 29.81 -7.68
N SER A 619 19.49 31.03 -7.65
CA SER A 619 18.08 31.33 -7.89
C SER A 619 17.62 31.00 -9.31
N GLU A 620 18.55 30.70 -10.21
CA GLU A 620 18.33 30.32 -11.57
C GLU A 620 19.03 29.00 -11.90
N MET A 621 18.45 28.23 -12.83
CA MET A 621 19.10 27.07 -13.42
C MET A 621 18.95 27.05 -14.94
N THR A 622 19.90 26.44 -15.60
CA THR A 622 19.87 26.23 -17.06
C THR A 622 19.68 24.75 -17.37
N ILE A 623 18.63 24.44 -18.13
CA ILE A 623 18.36 23.09 -18.61
C ILE A 623 18.69 23.02 -20.08
N VAL A 624 19.59 22.11 -20.47
CA VAL A 624 19.98 21.86 -21.87
C VAL A 624 19.39 20.54 -22.31
N MET A 625 18.63 20.54 -23.40
CA MET A 625 17.98 19.35 -23.94
C MET A 625 18.40 19.12 -25.39
N GLY A 626 19.15 18.05 -25.66
CA GLY A 626 19.49 17.61 -27.01
C GLY A 626 18.39 16.68 -27.54
N ALA A 627 17.81 17.05 -28.67
CA ALA A 627 16.69 16.30 -29.22
C ALA A 627 16.65 16.31 -30.76
N LYS A 628 15.86 15.39 -31.31
CA LYS A 628 15.64 15.25 -32.76
C LYS A 628 14.18 14.93 -33.06
N PRO A 629 13.57 15.53 -34.11
CA PRO A 629 12.29 15.08 -34.62
C PRO A 629 12.33 13.60 -35.05
N TYR A 630 11.23 12.87 -34.85
CA TYR A 630 11.12 11.48 -35.31
C TYR A 630 11.28 11.34 -36.84
N LYS A 631 10.73 12.33 -37.59
CA LYS A 631 10.89 12.42 -39.04
C LYS A 631 11.56 13.75 -39.37
N ASP A 632 12.63 13.69 -40.14
CA ASP A 632 13.31 14.88 -40.61
C ASP A 632 12.33 15.78 -41.37
N GLY A 633 12.41 17.09 -41.15
CA GLY A 633 11.54 18.10 -41.76
C GLY A 633 10.11 18.16 -41.21
N THR A 634 9.77 17.36 -40.18
CA THR A 634 8.49 17.46 -39.49
C THR A 634 8.69 18.11 -38.12
N PRO A 635 8.20 19.33 -37.88
CA PRO A 635 8.37 19.99 -36.59
C PRO A 635 7.70 19.21 -35.45
N VAL A 636 8.36 19.18 -34.29
CA VAL A 636 7.84 18.65 -33.04
C VAL A 636 7.68 19.82 -32.08
N ASN A 637 6.45 20.08 -31.69
CA ASN A 637 6.15 20.94 -30.57
C ASN A 637 6.11 20.09 -29.28
N GLY A 638 6.34 20.72 -28.14
CA GLY A 638 6.23 20.03 -26.86
C GLY A 638 6.34 20.98 -25.69
N GLN A 639 6.28 20.40 -24.51
CA GLN A 639 6.39 21.12 -23.24
C GLN A 639 7.48 20.49 -22.38
N LEU A 640 8.32 21.33 -21.79
CA LEU A 640 9.17 21.04 -20.65
C LEU A 640 8.46 21.58 -19.41
N LYS A 641 8.02 20.69 -18.54
CA LYS A 641 7.32 21.02 -17.30
C LYS A 641 8.27 20.81 -16.14
N ILE A 642 8.43 21.82 -15.33
CA ILE A 642 9.23 21.78 -14.11
C ILE A 642 8.26 21.90 -12.93
N ALA A 643 8.34 20.99 -11.99
CA ALA A 643 7.59 21.05 -10.75
C ALA A 643 8.52 21.31 -9.59
N PHE A 644 8.22 22.32 -8.82
CA PHE A 644 8.92 22.65 -7.59
C PHE A 644 8.04 22.33 -6.39
N GLY A 645 8.59 21.77 -5.32
CA GLY A 645 7.85 21.45 -4.12
C GLY A 645 8.77 21.20 -2.94
N ASN A 646 8.22 21.34 -1.73
CA ASN A 646 8.84 20.81 -0.52
C ASN A 646 8.32 19.39 -0.30
N LYS A 647 9.03 18.60 0.47
CA LYS A 647 8.63 17.23 0.81
C LYS A 647 7.26 17.28 1.53
N GLY A 648 6.22 16.74 0.89
CA GLY A 648 4.85 16.68 1.46
C GLY A 648 3.89 17.79 1.02
N GLU A 649 4.31 18.76 0.22
CA GLU A 649 3.45 19.84 -0.28
C GLU A 649 3.02 19.63 -1.74
N SER A 650 1.93 20.31 -2.14
CA SER A 650 1.51 20.36 -3.55
C SER A 650 2.54 21.13 -4.36
N ALA A 651 3.04 20.51 -5.44
CA ALA A 651 4.04 21.10 -6.31
C ALA A 651 3.50 22.33 -7.05
N SER A 652 4.31 23.41 -7.14
CA SER A 652 4.11 24.48 -8.11
C SER A 652 4.72 24.07 -9.44
N TYR A 653 4.11 24.51 -10.55
CA TYR A 653 4.55 24.12 -11.90
C TYR A 653 4.95 25.31 -12.72
N GLU A 654 6.06 25.17 -13.45
CA GLU A 654 6.43 26.01 -14.57
C GLU A 654 6.36 25.16 -15.84
N THR A 655 5.87 25.73 -16.93
CA THR A 655 5.74 25.02 -18.20
C THR A 655 6.32 25.88 -19.33
N LEU A 656 7.37 25.39 -19.95
CA LEU A 656 8.07 26.02 -21.06
C LEU A 656 7.75 25.26 -22.35
N SER A 657 7.27 25.95 -23.36
CA SER A 657 7.00 25.37 -24.67
C SER A 657 8.26 25.36 -25.53
N PHE A 658 8.43 24.31 -26.31
CA PHE A 658 9.50 24.23 -27.30
C PHE A 658 9.00 23.82 -28.70
N GLN A 659 9.75 24.16 -29.70
CA GLN A 659 9.58 23.68 -31.07
C GLN A 659 10.92 23.18 -31.58
N LEU A 660 10.94 22.00 -32.16
CA LEU A 660 12.11 21.35 -32.70
C LEU A 660 11.86 21.04 -34.19
N THR A 661 12.63 21.63 -35.08
CA THR A 661 12.51 21.47 -36.56
C THR A 661 13.57 20.54 -37.14
N GLU A 662 14.70 20.41 -36.45
CA GLU A 662 15.84 19.56 -36.81
C GLU A 662 16.54 19.07 -35.56
N GLU A 663 17.56 18.22 -35.67
CA GLU A 663 18.38 17.79 -34.53
C GLU A 663 19.15 18.98 -33.96
N GLY A 664 19.01 19.25 -32.67
CA GLY A 664 19.65 20.38 -32.02
C GLY A 664 19.56 20.36 -30.51
N MET A 665 20.18 21.36 -29.89
CA MET A 665 20.13 21.64 -28.47
C MET A 665 19.12 22.75 -28.19
N LEU A 666 18.29 22.54 -27.17
CA LEU A 666 17.35 23.55 -26.67
C LEU A 666 17.82 23.94 -25.26
N ILE A 667 17.85 25.25 -25.01
CA ILE A 667 18.26 25.79 -23.72
C ILE A 667 17.07 26.47 -23.06
N PHE A 668 16.86 26.16 -21.77
CA PHE A 668 15.80 26.75 -20.99
C PHE A 668 16.42 27.34 -19.71
N HIS A 669 16.05 28.59 -19.42
CA HIS A 669 16.38 29.24 -18.16
C HIS A 669 15.17 29.18 -17.26
N VAL A 670 15.39 28.77 -16.01
CA VAL A 670 14.32 28.48 -15.06
C VAL A 670 14.66 29.08 -13.71
N THR A 671 13.73 29.84 -13.16
CA THR A 671 13.86 30.38 -11.79
C THR A 671 13.59 29.28 -10.77
N VAL A 672 14.52 29.05 -9.85
CA VAL A 672 14.41 28.08 -8.78
C VAL A 672 13.48 28.62 -7.70
N ARG A 673 12.42 27.85 -7.31
CA ARG A 673 11.36 28.35 -6.43
C ARG A 673 11.20 27.61 -5.11
N LYS A 674 11.83 26.43 -4.97
CA LYS A 674 11.67 25.53 -3.80
C LYS A 674 12.88 24.61 -3.70
N ASP A 675 12.94 23.78 -2.66
CA ASP A 675 14.09 22.92 -2.36
C ASP A 675 14.22 21.67 -3.23
N LEU A 676 13.10 21.22 -3.80
CA LEU A 676 13.04 20.01 -4.61
C LEU A 676 12.39 20.30 -5.95
N TYR A 677 12.84 19.60 -6.98
CA TYR A 677 12.22 19.67 -8.30
C TYR A 677 12.29 18.35 -9.05
N TRP A 678 11.38 18.21 -10.03
CA TRP A 678 11.48 17.23 -11.11
C TRP A 678 11.09 17.87 -12.43
N ILE A 679 11.55 17.29 -13.51
CA ILE A 679 11.24 17.75 -14.88
C ILE A 679 10.45 16.69 -15.64
N GLU A 680 9.54 17.11 -16.51
CA GLU A 680 8.79 16.26 -17.43
C GLU A 680 8.88 16.79 -18.85
N ILE A 681 9.34 15.97 -19.76
CA ILE A 681 9.42 16.27 -21.19
C ILE A 681 8.22 15.62 -21.86
N ARG A 682 7.37 16.43 -22.47
CA ARG A 682 6.11 15.98 -23.11
C ARG A 682 6.01 16.54 -24.53
N PRO A 683 6.49 15.82 -25.54
CA PRO A 683 6.30 16.21 -26.94
C PRO A 683 4.85 15.96 -27.36
N GLU A 684 4.34 16.81 -28.28
CA GLU A 684 3.02 16.64 -28.90
C GLU A 684 3.00 15.53 -29.95
N THR A 685 4.18 15.19 -30.49
CA THR A 685 4.38 14.08 -31.42
C THR A 685 5.63 13.32 -31.04
N CYS A 686 5.94 12.23 -31.73
CA CYS A 686 7.12 11.42 -31.47
C CYS A 686 8.43 12.17 -31.68
N MET A 687 9.36 12.09 -30.72
CA MET A 687 10.71 12.65 -30.81
C MET A 687 11.77 11.70 -30.26
N TYR A 688 13.02 12.00 -30.59
CA TYR A 688 14.17 11.39 -29.94
C TYR A 688 14.81 12.38 -28.96
N LEU A 689 15.17 11.89 -27.76
CA LEU A 689 15.97 12.60 -26.78
C LEU A 689 17.36 11.94 -26.75
N ASN A 690 18.41 12.71 -26.95
CA ASN A 690 19.80 12.22 -26.97
C ASN A 690 20.68 12.82 -25.88
N TYR A 691 20.26 13.95 -25.28
CA TYR A 691 21.01 14.63 -24.24
C TYR A 691 20.08 15.40 -23.30
N LEU A 692 20.46 15.44 -22.03
CA LEU A 692 19.84 16.31 -21.04
C LEU A 692 20.89 16.69 -19.99
N ALA A 693 21.06 17.98 -19.75
CA ALA A 693 21.93 18.47 -18.69
C ALA A 693 21.28 19.61 -17.94
N ILE A 694 21.68 19.77 -16.69
CA ILE A 694 21.19 20.79 -15.78
C ILE A 694 22.40 21.48 -15.17
N TYR A 695 22.41 22.78 -15.27
CA TYR A 695 23.48 23.65 -14.78
C TYR A 695 22.94 24.59 -13.73
N ASP A 696 23.70 24.85 -12.71
CA ASP A 696 23.48 25.90 -11.72
C ASP A 696 23.71 27.26 -12.35
N GLY A 697 22.79 28.21 -12.17
CA GLY A 697 22.86 29.54 -12.74
C GLY A 697 22.37 29.64 -14.20
N THR A 698 22.50 30.83 -14.76
CA THR A 698 22.08 31.17 -16.13
C THR A 698 23.30 31.16 -17.08
N TRP A 699 23.25 30.27 -18.09
CA TRP A 699 24.33 30.05 -19.05
C TRP A 699 23.82 30.21 -20.49
N THR A 700 24.56 30.99 -21.29
CA THR A 700 24.24 31.16 -22.71
C THR A 700 24.81 30.02 -23.54
N GLU A 701 24.34 29.87 -24.79
CA GLU A 701 24.88 28.91 -25.79
C GLU A 701 26.39 29.06 -25.98
N GLU A 702 26.88 30.30 -26.07
CA GLU A 702 28.30 30.60 -26.25
C GLU A 702 29.14 30.15 -25.05
N GLN A 703 28.66 30.41 -23.83
CA GLN A 703 29.32 29.99 -22.58
C GLN A 703 29.35 28.49 -22.41
N LEU A 704 28.28 27.79 -22.80
CA LEU A 704 28.19 26.34 -22.77
C LEU A 704 28.98 25.67 -23.91
N GLY A 705 29.54 26.44 -24.84
CA GLY A 705 30.24 25.89 -26.00
C GLY A 705 29.34 25.05 -26.90
N ILE A 706 28.05 25.30 -26.87
CA ILE A 706 27.07 24.65 -27.73
C ILE A 706 27.10 25.34 -29.07
N ALA A 707 28.01 24.87 -29.94
CA ALA A 707 28.03 25.31 -31.35
C ALA A 707 26.76 24.77 -32.04
N SER A 708 26.20 25.55 -32.91
CA SER A 708 24.96 25.28 -33.66
C SER A 708 24.98 24.04 -34.57
N GLN A 709 25.91 23.13 -34.42
CA GLN A 709 25.93 21.78 -35.05
C GLN A 709 26.74 20.76 -34.28
N GLY A 710 26.06 19.73 -33.86
CA GLY A 710 26.46 18.35 -33.59
C GLY A 710 27.92 18.06 -33.20
N ALA A 711 28.27 18.13 -31.92
CA ALA A 711 29.43 17.43 -31.42
C ALA A 711 29.14 16.88 -30.00
N SER A 712 29.26 15.59 -29.84
CA SER A 712 29.28 14.92 -28.51
C SER A 712 30.57 15.29 -27.80
N ARG A 713 30.48 15.90 -26.64
CA ARG A 713 31.63 16.18 -25.76
C ARG A 713 31.48 15.30 -24.53
N GLN A 714 32.46 14.48 -24.25
CA GLN A 714 32.60 13.74 -23.00
C GLN A 714 33.15 14.69 -21.95
N MET A 715 32.37 15.01 -20.94
CA MET A 715 32.81 15.80 -19.80
C MET A 715 32.74 14.96 -18.52
N THR A 716 33.79 15.06 -17.74
CA THR A 716 33.88 14.39 -16.40
C THR A 716 33.22 15.28 -15.35
N PRO A 717 32.38 14.74 -14.48
CA PRO A 717 31.69 15.54 -13.46
C PRO A 717 32.69 16.04 -12.40
N LYS A 718 32.60 17.32 -12.05
CA LYS A 718 33.30 17.89 -10.91
C LYS A 718 32.48 18.98 -10.21
N LYS A 719 32.23 18.76 -9.05
CA LYS A 719 31.92 19.31 -7.73
C LYS A 719 30.49 19.04 -7.27
N ALA A 720 30.43 18.00 -6.44
CA ALA A 720 29.33 17.73 -5.57
C ALA A 720 29.29 18.75 -4.43
N THR A 721 28.14 19.15 -3.98
CA THR A 721 27.87 19.59 -2.61
C THR A 721 28.60 18.63 -1.68
N VAL A 722 29.57 19.09 -0.91
CA VAL A 722 30.30 18.22 0.00
C VAL A 722 29.48 18.13 1.29
N VAL A 723 28.84 16.98 1.50
CA VAL A 723 28.19 16.67 2.77
C VAL A 723 29.18 15.93 3.63
N THR A 724 29.47 16.46 4.81
CA THR A 724 30.37 15.83 5.78
C THR A 724 29.65 15.61 7.10
N ASN A 725 29.67 14.37 7.58
CA ASN A 725 29.10 14.01 8.86
C ASN A 725 30.15 14.04 9.97
N TYR A 726 29.78 14.58 11.11
CA TYR A 726 30.60 14.68 12.30
C TYR A 726 29.85 14.07 13.49
N THR A 727 30.59 13.63 14.50
CA THR A 727 30.01 13.14 15.75
C THR A 727 30.67 13.83 16.92
N THR A 728 29.93 14.04 18.01
CA THR A 728 30.45 14.58 19.27
C THR A 728 29.68 13.97 20.45
N ASP A 729 30.36 13.81 21.59
CA ASP A 729 29.75 13.39 22.85
C ASP A 729 29.33 14.59 23.73
N THR A 730 29.58 15.81 23.25
CA THR A 730 29.23 17.06 23.94
C THR A 730 28.14 17.80 23.16
N ASN A 731 27.41 18.66 23.86
CA ASN A 731 26.38 19.53 23.27
C ASN A 731 26.98 20.80 22.62
N SER A 732 28.14 20.65 21.99
CA SER A 732 28.83 21.68 21.23
C SER A 732 29.74 21.05 20.18
N PHE A 733 29.99 21.76 19.10
CA PHE A 733 30.88 21.34 18.05
C PHE A 733 31.57 22.53 17.40
N THR A 734 32.84 22.35 16.98
CA THR A 734 33.60 23.34 16.22
C THR A 734 34.03 22.72 14.90
N PHE A 735 33.44 23.18 13.81
CA PHE A 735 33.90 22.87 12.46
C PHE A 735 35.22 23.61 12.21
N LYS A 736 36.19 22.94 11.60
CA LYS A 736 37.52 23.47 11.35
C LYS A 736 37.90 23.36 9.89
N ASP A 737 38.94 24.11 9.52
CA ASP A 737 39.54 24.11 8.18
C ASP A 737 38.51 24.41 7.06
N LEU A 738 37.55 25.29 7.38
CA LEU A 738 36.48 25.65 6.47
C LEU A 738 36.96 26.62 5.39
N ASN A 739 36.42 26.50 4.18
CA ASN A 739 36.69 27.45 3.11
C ASN A 739 35.94 28.77 3.37
N THR A 740 36.64 29.83 3.65
CA THR A 740 36.07 31.13 4.00
C THR A 740 35.30 31.82 2.87
N GLN A 741 35.36 31.27 1.66
CA GLN A 741 34.61 31.75 0.49
C GLN A 741 33.32 30.95 0.24
N SER A 742 33.05 29.89 1.04
CA SER A 742 31.89 29.03 0.90
C SER A 742 30.80 29.48 1.85
N ARG A 743 29.53 29.13 1.48
CA ARG A 743 28.40 29.15 2.36
C ARG A 743 28.20 27.75 2.93
N PHE A 744 27.80 27.65 4.19
CA PHE A 744 27.61 26.38 4.87
C PHE A 744 26.20 26.28 5.40
N PHE A 745 25.67 25.06 5.36
CA PHE A 745 24.44 24.67 6.03
C PHE A 745 24.78 23.56 7.01
N TYR A 746 24.17 23.57 8.17
CA TYR A 746 24.37 22.50 9.13
C TYR A 746 23.07 22.16 9.87
N ARG A 747 22.99 20.91 10.31
CA ARG A 747 21.95 20.41 11.16
C ARG A 747 22.52 19.41 12.16
N VAL A 748 21.80 19.20 13.25
CA VAL A 748 22.25 18.35 14.36
C VAL A 748 21.17 17.36 14.72
N ARG A 749 21.52 16.15 15.07
CA ARG A 749 20.60 15.18 15.66
C ARG A 749 21.20 14.52 16.89
N THR A 750 20.34 14.09 17.80
CA THR A 750 20.73 13.35 19.00
C THR A 750 21.02 11.90 18.63
N CYS A 751 22.13 11.36 19.17
CA CYS A 751 22.43 9.94 19.15
C CYS A 751 22.06 9.31 20.50
N GLY A 752 21.36 8.22 20.49
CA GLY A 752 21.03 7.42 21.66
C GLY A 752 21.70 6.05 21.65
N GLU A 753 21.40 5.24 22.66
CA GLU A 753 21.88 3.87 22.74
C GLU A 753 21.44 3.05 21.53
N GLU A 754 22.20 2.05 21.14
CA GLU A 754 21.90 1.09 20.07
C GLU A 754 21.68 1.73 18.69
N ASN A 755 22.45 2.77 18.36
CA ASN A 755 22.36 3.50 17.09
C ASN A 755 20.99 4.15 16.82
N THR A 756 20.28 4.54 17.87
CA THR A 756 19.06 5.32 17.73
C THR A 756 19.38 6.80 17.54
N TYR A 757 18.56 7.49 16.76
CA TYR A 757 18.75 8.89 16.42
C TYR A 757 17.43 9.64 16.54
N SER A 758 17.51 10.92 16.95
CA SER A 758 16.39 11.85 16.79
C SER A 758 16.20 12.23 15.32
N GLN A 759 15.11 12.92 15.00
CA GLN A 759 15.06 13.72 13.79
C GLN A 759 16.17 14.78 13.79
N TRP A 760 16.56 15.22 12.60
CA TRP A 760 17.46 16.34 12.44
C TRP A 760 16.81 17.63 12.93
N SER A 761 17.61 18.53 13.51
CA SER A 761 17.20 19.90 13.78
C SER A 761 16.80 20.63 12.51
N GLU A 762 16.15 21.78 12.63
CA GLU A 762 16.07 22.74 11.53
C GLU A 762 17.46 23.05 11.00
N GLU A 763 17.58 23.16 9.68
CA GLU A 763 18.83 23.49 9.02
C GLU A 763 19.16 24.98 9.27
N LYS A 764 20.40 25.23 9.69
CA LYS A 764 20.92 26.58 9.86
C LYS A 764 22.06 26.84 8.90
N SER A 765 22.31 28.11 8.54
CA SER A 765 23.40 28.48 7.63
C SER A 765 24.33 29.49 8.23
N PHE A 766 25.59 29.47 7.77
CA PHE A 766 26.59 30.50 8.05
C PHE A 766 27.54 30.70 6.88
N SER A 767 28.21 31.86 6.84
CA SER A 767 29.31 32.16 5.92
C SER A 767 30.40 32.97 6.64
N PHE A 768 31.64 32.93 6.16
CA PHE A 768 32.73 33.77 6.64
C PHE A 768 32.83 35.08 5.89
N SER A 769 32.14 35.25 4.77
CA SER A 769 32.26 36.42 3.93
C SER A 769 31.70 37.66 4.62
N GLY A 770 32.68 38.54 4.95
CA GLY A 770 32.57 39.93 5.11
C GLY A 770 31.57 40.48 6.11
N ASN A 771 32.09 41.15 7.14
CA ASN A 771 31.36 42.17 7.85
C ASN A 771 30.34 42.93 6.97
N THR A 772 29.16 42.38 6.76
CA THR A 772 28.02 43.25 6.62
C THR A 772 27.70 43.65 8.05
N THR A 773 28.27 44.71 8.50
CA THR A 773 27.89 45.42 9.74
C THR A 773 26.37 45.58 9.61
N GLU A 774 25.63 45.18 10.59
CA GLU A 774 24.13 45.14 10.53
C GLU A 774 23.63 46.57 10.18
N GLY A 775 23.21 46.75 8.93
CA GLY A 775 22.88 48.05 8.35
C GLY A 775 23.79 48.49 7.16
N ASP A 776 24.84 47.79 6.86
CA ASP A 776 25.69 47.98 5.65
C ASP A 776 25.05 47.26 4.48
N ALA A 777 24.12 47.93 3.84
CA ALA A 777 23.31 47.36 2.75
C ALA A 777 24.08 47.25 1.44
N ASN A 778 25.08 48.06 1.24
CA ASN A 778 25.86 48.10 -0.01
C ASN A 778 27.14 47.28 0.06
N GLY A 779 27.47 46.70 1.26
CA GLY A 779 28.61 45.85 1.46
C GLY A 779 29.99 46.52 1.43
N ASP A 780 30.04 47.84 1.65
CA ASP A 780 31.27 48.61 1.62
C ASP A 780 32.05 48.63 2.96
N GLY A 781 31.49 48.01 4.01
CA GLY A 781 32.09 47.92 5.34
C GLY A 781 31.76 49.12 6.25
N ASN A 782 30.93 50.03 5.83
CA ASN A 782 30.60 51.24 6.64
C ASN A 782 29.08 51.43 6.63
N ILE A 783 28.48 51.70 7.79
CA ILE A 783 27.05 52.10 7.84
C ILE A 783 26.96 53.61 7.67
N ASN A 784 26.43 54.06 6.54
CA ASN A 784 26.38 55.48 6.22
C ASN A 784 25.23 55.85 5.27
N ALA A 785 25.23 57.06 4.75
CA ALA A 785 24.17 57.51 3.85
C ALA A 785 24.15 56.76 2.49
N ALA A 786 25.22 56.08 2.09
CA ALA A 786 25.23 55.32 0.86
C ALA A 786 24.35 54.03 0.98
N ASP A 787 24.28 53.43 2.17
CA ASP A 787 23.41 52.30 2.47
C ASP A 787 21.93 52.70 2.40
N VAL A 788 21.61 53.89 2.93
CA VAL A 788 20.27 54.42 2.82
C VAL A 788 19.87 54.63 1.36
N VAL A 789 20.79 55.15 0.52
CA VAL A 789 20.53 55.32 -0.92
C VAL A 789 20.35 53.94 -1.60
N PHE A 790 21.17 53.00 -1.26
CA PHE A 790 21.09 51.63 -1.79
C PHE A 790 19.71 50.98 -1.52
N VAL A 791 19.24 51.04 -0.27
CA VAL A 791 17.91 50.54 0.11
C VAL A 791 16.79 51.30 -0.57
N VAL A 792 16.85 52.65 -0.58
CA VAL A 792 15.83 53.48 -1.25
C VAL A 792 15.73 53.15 -2.75
N GLU A 793 16.83 52.89 -3.41
CA GLU A 793 16.85 52.49 -4.82
C GLU A 793 16.28 51.08 -5.04
N ALA A 794 16.31 50.23 -4.02
CA ALA A 794 15.77 48.87 -4.04
C ALA A 794 14.27 48.80 -3.72
N ILE A 795 13.70 49.82 -3.04
CA ILE A 795 12.27 49.83 -2.68
C ILE A 795 11.41 49.73 -3.97
N GLY A 796 10.52 48.73 -3.98
CA GLY A 796 9.64 48.47 -5.11
C GLY A 796 10.24 47.69 -6.26
N LYS A 797 11.50 47.26 -6.13
CA LYS A 797 12.11 46.27 -6.96
C LYS A 797 11.84 44.86 -6.43
N ASP A 798 12.19 43.85 -7.25
CA ASP A 798 12.03 42.47 -6.86
C ASP A 798 12.91 42.14 -5.64
N TYR A 799 12.28 41.60 -4.57
CA TYR A 799 12.94 41.23 -3.32
C TYR A 799 14.07 40.22 -3.55
N GLU A 800 13.85 39.22 -4.40
CA GLU A 800 14.82 38.14 -4.66
C GLU A 800 16.11 38.63 -5.30
N THR A 801 16.07 39.74 -6.04
CA THR A 801 17.25 40.33 -6.68
C THR A 801 17.94 41.40 -5.85
N HIS A 802 17.32 41.82 -4.73
CA HIS A 802 17.81 42.92 -3.89
C HIS A 802 17.76 42.61 -2.41
N MET A 803 17.90 41.34 -2.03
CA MET A 803 17.82 40.87 -0.63
C MET A 803 18.79 41.60 0.30
N ASP A 804 19.92 42.07 -0.20
CA ASP A 804 20.88 42.85 0.59
C ASP A 804 20.32 44.18 1.10
N ALA A 805 19.24 44.64 0.49
CA ALA A 805 18.54 45.86 0.91
C ALA A 805 17.52 45.62 2.04
N ASP A 806 17.17 44.35 2.36
CA ASP A 806 16.40 43.92 3.53
C ASP A 806 17.32 43.78 4.76
N VAL A 807 17.69 44.92 5.30
CA VAL A 807 18.67 44.99 6.40
C VAL A 807 18.04 44.70 7.77
N ASN A 808 16.74 44.75 7.90
CA ASN A 808 16.00 44.41 9.10
C ASN A 808 15.53 42.97 9.11
N ARG A 809 15.67 42.24 7.96
CA ARG A 809 15.37 40.81 7.75
C ARG A 809 13.91 40.44 7.96
N ASP A 810 12.98 41.34 7.61
CA ASP A 810 11.54 41.07 7.69
C ASP A 810 10.93 40.53 6.37
N MET A 811 11.77 40.22 5.40
CA MET A 811 11.45 39.72 4.04
C MET A 811 10.69 40.75 3.19
N LYS A 812 10.94 42.02 3.43
CA LYS A 812 10.42 43.14 2.62
C LYS A 812 11.53 44.16 2.45
N ILE A 813 11.52 44.89 1.33
CA ILE A 813 12.38 45.98 1.11
C ILE A 813 11.49 47.24 1.10
N ASP A 814 11.44 47.89 2.25
CA ASP A 814 10.56 49.06 2.41
C ASP A 814 11.21 50.16 3.31
N ILE A 815 10.39 51.09 3.72
CA ILE A 815 10.88 52.21 4.54
C ILE A 815 11.39 51.76 5.91
N SER A 816 11.03 50.60 6.39
CA SER A 816 11.50 50.03 7.67
C SER A 816 13.00 49.72 7.64
N ASP A 817 13.53 49.30 6.50
CA ASP A 817 14.97 49.05 6.28
C ASP A 817 15.76 50.38 6.30
N VAL A 818 15.21 51.38 5.66
CA VAL A 818 15.78 52.74 5.69
C VAL A 818 15.86 53.26 7.13
N LEU A 819 14.82 53.11 7.89
CA LEU A 819 14.78 53.53 9.30
C LEU A 819 15.74 52.70 10.17
N TYR A 820 15.93 51.42 9.83
CA TYR A 820 16.83 50.51 10.50
C TYR A 820 18.29 50.97 10.32
N ILE A 821 18.71 51.40 9.12
CA ILE A 821 20.02 51.96 8.83
C ILE A 821 20.19 53.31 9.56
N ILE A 822 19.21 54.23 9.42
CA ILE A 822 19.31 55.57 10.03
C ILE A 822 19.50 55.45 11.55
N ALA A 823 18.82 54.52 12.20
CA ALA A 823 18.99 54.28 13.64
C ALA A 823 20.39 53.82 14.04
N ARG A 824 21.17 53.24 13.10
CA ARG A 824 22.55 52.75 13.29
C ARG A 824 23.58 53.82 12.95
N ILE A 825 23.33 54.66 11.97
CA ILE A 825 24.17 55.80 11.65
C ILE A 825 24.23 56.80 12.81
N GLN A 826 23.14 56.90 13.61
CA GLN A 826 23.01 57.82 14.73
C GLN A 826 23.66 57.28 16.05
N LYS A 827 24.14 56.07 16.08
CA LYS A 827 24.82 55.49 17.20
C LYS A 827 26.36 55.59 17.03
#